data_39aabce2a04cdfcf35bc44ccf1472f61
#
_entry.id   39aabce2a04cdfcf35bc44ccf1472f61
#
_cell.length_a   1.000
_cell.length_b   1.000
_cell.length_c   1.000
_cell.angle_alpha   90.00
_cell.angle_beta   90.00
_cell.angle_gamma   90.00
#
_symmetry.space_group_name_H-M   'P 1'
#
loop_
_entity.id
_entity.type
_entity.pdbx_description
1 polymer ?
#
loop_
_entity_poly.entity_id
_entity_poly.type
_entity_poly.pdbx_seq_one_letter_code
_entity_poly.pdbx_strand_id
1 'polypeptide(L)'
;MADDQPQVEGSNDELDKLVKQCAAAAEAVAVAKRNGDKVVVERDVKALVELKEQLTELAPDHPLALKGRKKAGAKAPSKPALDASQPMSKSKQKVLLKQQAKAARLAQRAVEEEKDPSKKPKDQVKKGYAPPLPSEPTAKDVVSYGPDNIPLAAMAANALASGPLTFACDDTMKGQKPFFSLDGTVVHGAVACAKYAASSKLTGLDAALVDQWAELAQGDASTLARALNERLADATYVVGELCSVADCLCWAAVGSSKDQHVQRWLRLLEASAPFMKARSIAKSGGDAKKREGGNCPPLEGAVHGEVVTRFPPEPSGYLHIGHAKAVLLNDYYARRYGGRLLVRFDDTNPSKEKGEYADNILKDLRTLGVDVDADKKDGYVTLSHTSDHFDHIKKEAIKLIKAEKAFMDDTPQESMKIERDARENSRHRDSAVDVNLKQFKLMCLGQAPAWCLRAKIDMSSDNGTLRDPVIYRANATPHHRTETKYQAYPTYDLACPIVDSLEGVTHALRTTEYNDRDAQYAWFLEALKLRKVRIHSFARVNFVRTLMSKRKLAWLVDEKKVDDWSDPRFPTIQGVIRRGVSVKALREFILSQGASRNIVNLEWDSFWALNKAAYEPTALRLMAVEASGCVELDITNLPQYDNGGVHAIITQQHPKDESMGMRPIRVSQKLLLEGEDAALIKDGEEVVLVRWGLFKITRTGDKLTGVFCEDADRSTFKKKKALHWLAASPVEIATSVLKGQAGHSKYGDIVPCILVEYDYLLAKNKLEEGDELDQPGVMTPVSMVETPAWADPILKLVRQGDVIQFERRGFYRVDVPFRPPVCNNQKTQWPRLIYVPDGKPLHKVPFSRLPSAKK
;
A
#
# COMPACT_ATOMS: atom_id res chain seq x y z
N MET A 1 -37.22 46.04 52.16
CA MET A 1 -37.64 46.31 50.74
C MET A 1 -37.25 45.12 49.97
N ALA A 2 -38.23 44.34 49.56
CA ALA A 2 -38.14 42.99 49.12
C ALA A 2 -37.69 42.91 47.68
N ASP A 3 -36.84 41.93 47.43
CA ASP A 3 -36.42 41.45 46.14
C ASP A 3 -37.55 40.70 45.44
N ASP A 4 -37.78 41.04 44.20
CA ASP A 4 -38.57 40.25 43.27
C ASP A 4 -37.61 39.58 42.27
N GLN A 5 -37.44 38.27 42.38
CA GLN A 5 -36.89 37.40 41.30
C GLN A 5 -38.08 36.65 40.69
N PRO A 6 -38.20 36.59 39.34
CA PRO A 6 -39.22 35.77 38.71
C PRO A 6 -38.72 34.32 38.64
N GLN A 7 -39.59 33.41 39.06
CA GLN A 7 -39.45 31.94 38.98
C GLN A 7 -39.35 31.43 37.54
N VAL A 8 -38.30 30.62 37.28
CA VAL A 8 -38.09 29.88 36.02
C VAL A 8 -38.53 28.42 36.25
N GLU A 9 -39.84 28.18 36.34
CA GLU A 9 -40.41 26.83 36.45
C GLU A 9 -41.02 26.29 35.15
N GLY A 10 -41.18 27.12 34.09
CA GLY A 10 -41.86 26.72 32.84
C GLY A 10 -40.97 26.08 31.76
N SER A 11 -39.65 26.21 31.86
CA SER A 11 -38.73 25.81 30.76
C SER A 11 -38.30 24.33 30.77
N ASN A 12 -38.32 23.68 31.91
CA ASN A 12 -37.86 22.28 32.03
C ASN A 12 -38.93 21.27 31.54
N ASP A 13 -40.21 21.56 31.75
CA ASP A 13 -41.32 20.69 31.30
C ASP A 13 -41.46 20.67 29.78
N GLU A 14 -41.20 21.80 29.12
CA GLU A 14 -41.24 21.93 27.65
C GLU A 14 -40.05 21.24 27.00
N LEU A 15 -38.87 21.33 27.63
CA LEU A 15 -37.64 20.61 27.21
C LEU A 15 -37.80 19.09 27.31
N ASP A 16 -38.30 18.60 28.46
CA ASP A 16 -38.54 17.17 28.66
C ASP A 16 -39.61 16.60 27.72
N LYS A 17 -40.62 17.37 27.41
CA LYS A 17 -41.64 17.00 26.41
C LYS A 17 -41.08 16.89 25.02
N LEU A 18 -40.23 17.82 24.63
CA LEU A 18 -39.58 17.86 23.33
C LEU A 18 -38.55 16.72 23.17
N VAL A 19 -37.81 16.40 24.21
CA VAL A 19 -36.88 15.27 24.26
C VAL A 19 -37.63 13.94 24.11
N LYS A 20 -38.75 13.75 24.78
CA LYS A 20 -39.62 12.56 24.64
C LYS A 20 -40.20 12.45 23.23
N GLN A 21 -40.60 13.56 22.60
CA GLN A 21 -41.09 13.58 21.22
C GLN A 21 -40.02 13.24 20.23
N CYS A 22 -38.79 13.73 20.41
CA CYS A 22 -37.63 13.36 19.58
C CYS A 22 -37.34 11.87 19.68
N ALA A 23 -37.42 11.26 20.87
CA ALA A 23 -37.20 9.84 21.07
C ALA A 23 -38.28 8.98 20.38
N ALA A 24 -39.58 9.35 20.53
CA ALA A 24 -40.68 8.66 19.87
C ALA A 24 -40.64 8.77 18.34
N ALA A 25 -40.28 9.92 17.80
CA ALA A 25 -40.10 10.11 16.36
C ALA A 25 -38.91 9.29 15.82
N ALA A 26 -37.85 9.14 16.59
CA ALA A 26 -36.69 8.30 16.22
C ALA A 26 -37.05 6.79 16.17
N GLU A 27 -37.93 6.35 17.07
CA GLU A 27 -38.45 4.98 17.09
C GLU A 27 -39.40 4.71 15.91
N ALA A 28 -40.27 5.66 15.58
CA ALA A 28 -41.17 5.60 14.41
C ALA A 28 -40.35 5.44 13.10
N VAL A 29 -39.29 6.20 12.95
CA VAL A 29 -38.33 6.06 11.82
C VAL A 29 -37.70 4.68 11.80
N ALA A 30 -37.36 4.12 12.96
CA ALA A 30 -36.74 2.79 13.04
C ALA A 30 -37.73 1.67 12.65
N VAL A 31 -38.99 1.79 13.05
CA VAL A 31 -40.06 0.85 12.69
C VAL A 31 -40.40 0.93 11.20
N ALA A 32 -40.57 2.13 10.66
CA ALA A 32 -40.81 2.33 9.23
C ALA A 32 -39.71 1.78 8.35
N LYS A 33 -38.45 1.85 8.80
CA LYS A 33 -37.32 1.25 8.11
C LYS A 33 -37.29 -0.28 8.13
N ARG A 34 -37.75 -0.90 9.22
CA ARG A 34 -37.89 -2.37 9.30
C ARG A 34 -38.95 -2.88 8.35
N ASN A 35 -40.01 -2.11 8.13
CA ASN A 35 -41.11 -2.48 7.26
C ASN A 35 -40.84 -2.19 5.77
N GLY A 36 -39.71 -1.52 5.44
CA GLY A 36 -39.29 -1.28 4.06
C GLY A 36 -40.05 -0.20 3.31
N ASP A 37 -40.94 0.55 3.99
CA ASP A 37 -41.75 1.59 3.39
C ASP A 37 -41.02 2.93 3.28
N LYS A 38 -40.55 3.24 2.07
CA LYS A 38 -39.70 4.41 1.79
C LYS A 38 -40.43 5.74 2.00
N VAL A 39 -41.75 5.81 1.72
CA VAL A 39 -42.53 7.04 1.81
C VAL A 39 -42.80 7.41 3.27
N VAL A 40 -43.10 6.42 4.11
CA VAL A 40 -43.25 6.59 5.55
C VAL A 40 -41.91 6.96 6.21
N VAL A 41 -40.80 6.36 5.78
CA VAL A 41 -39.47 6.72 6.28
C VAL A 41 -39.07 8.16 5.98
N GLU A 42 -39.38 8.67 4.76
CA GLU A 42 -39.07 10.08 4.43
C GLU A 42 -39.90 11.06 5.24
N ARG A 43 -41.19 10.79 5.44
CA ARG A 43 -42.05 11.59 6.27
C ARG A 43 -41.60 11.64 7.73
N ASP A 44 -41.34 10.50 8.32
CA ASP A 44 -41.00 10.39 9.74
C ASP A 44 -39.56 10.93 10.03
N VAL A 45 -38.65 10.84 9.08
CA VAL A 45 -37.34 11.49 9.15
C VAL A 45 -37.45 13.00 9.13
N LYS A 46 -38.34 13.55 8.29
CA LYS A 46 -38.57 15.00 8.24
C LYS A 46 -39.13 15.53 9.56
N ALA A 47 -40.11 14.85 10.13
CA ALA A 47 -40.69 15.20 11.46
C ALA A 47 -39.62 15.14 12.58
N LEU A 48 -38.74 14.15 12.56
CA LEU A 48 -37.65 14.04 13.53
C LEU A 48 -36.63 15.17 13.39
N VAL A 49 -36.32 15.63 12.18
CA VAL A 49 -35.40 16.75 11.94
C VAL A 49 -36.00 18.05 12.48
N GLU A 50 -37.29 18.33 12.20
CA GLU A 50 -37.99 19.51 12.69
C GLU A 50 -38.03 19.57 14.23
N LEU A 51 -38.28 18.45 14.91
CA LEU A 51 -38.26 18.36 16.37
C LEU A 51 -36.86 18.60 16.95
N LYS A 52 -35.83 18.18 16.25
CA LYS A 52 -34.42 18.41 16.67
C LYS A 52 -33.96 19.84 16.41
N GLU A 53 -34.49 20.52 15.42
CA GLU A 53 -34.25 21.95 15.21
C GLU A 53 -34.84 22.75 16.35
N GLN A 54 -36.10 22.47 16.77
CA GLN A 54 -36.72 23.06 17.91
C GLN A 54 -35.93 22.79 19.21
N LEU A 55 -35.46 21.57 19.41
CA LEU A 55 -34.61 21.22 20.55
C LEU A 55 -33.25 21.95 20.52
N THR A 56 -32.74 22.26 19.35
CA THR A 56 -31.50 23.03 19.21
C THR A 56 -31.69 24.50 19.53
N GLU A 57 -32.89 25.04 19.28
CA GLU A 57 -33.22 26.41 19.65
C GLU A 57 -33.44 26.54 21.17
N LEU A 58 -34.08 25.56 21.81
CA LEU A 58 -34.40 25.58 23.25
C LEU A 58 -33.22 25.19 24.13
N ALA A 59 -32.41 24.20 23.71
CA ALA A 59 -31.26 23.66 24.41
C ALA A 59 -30.13 23.28 23.47
N PRO A 60 -29.28 24.24 23.02
CA PRO A 60 -28.23 24.01 22.02
C PRO A 60 -27.17 22.99 22.44
N ASP A 61 -26.95 22.82 23.74
CA ASP A 61 -25.95 21.89 24.29
C ASP A 61 -26.53 20.50 24.61
N HIS A 62 -27.82 20.27 24.38
CA HIS A 62 -28.44 18.97 24.64
C HIS A 62 -27.88 17.90 23.71
N PRO A 63 -27.57 16.64 24.19
CA PRO A 63 -26.96 15.57 23.37
C PRO A 63 -27.74 15.17 22.12
N LEU A 64 -29.06 15.42 22.10
CA LEU A 64 -29.97 15.14 20.97
C LEU A 64 -30.16 16.34 20.04
N ALA A 65 -29.66 17.53 20.38
CA ALA A 65 -29.70 18.73 19.54
C ALA A 65 -28.76 18.58 18.32
N LEU A 66 -29.09 19.30 17.24
CA LEU A 66 -28.21 19.33 16.05
C LEU A 66 -26.96 20.15 16.36
N LYS A 67 -25.76 19.56 16.33
CA LYS A 67 -24.53 20.29 16.58
C LYS A 67 -24.26 21.33 15.48
N GLY A 68 -24.39 22.61 15.85
CA GLY A 68 -24.17 23.74 14.96
C GLY A 68 -22.74 23.85 14.45
N ARG A 69 -22.57 24.21 13.19
CA ARG A 69 -21.33 24.69 12.60
C ARG A 69 -20.93 26.01 13.27
N LYS A 70 -19.72 26.13 13.79
CA LYS A 70 -19.14 27.38 14.31
C LYS A 70 -19.28 28.49 13.26
N LYS A 71 -19.95 29.58 13.64
CA LYS A 71 -20.04 30.82 12.87
C LYS A 71 -18.66 31.47 12.77
N ALA A 72 -18.11 31.56 11.55
CA ALA A 72 -17.09 32.56 11.22
C ALA A 72 -17.82 33.77 10.65
N GLY A 73 -17.47 34.95 11.14
CA GLY A 73 -18.18 36.16 10.92
C GLY A 73 -18.02 36.84 9.55
N ALA A 74 -19.03 37.63 9.23
CA ALA A 74 -19.07 38.85 8.44
C ALA A 74 -19.13 38.79 6.91
N LYS A 75 -20.34 39.14 6.41
CA LYS A 75 -20.69 39.98 5.23
C LYS A 75 -20.23 39.64 3.81
N ALA A 76 -21.22 39.28 3.01
CA ALA A 76 -21.80 40.01 1.84
C ALA A 76 -22.41 39.03 0.83
N PRO A 77 -22.99 39.39 -0.26
CA PRO A 77 -24.42 39.66 -0.39
C PRO A 77 -25.21 38.55 -1.13
N SER A 78 -26.53 38.68 -1.07
CA SER A 78 -27.57 37.85 -1.69
C SER A 78 -27.26 37.32 -3.10
N LYS A 79 -27.45 36.02 -3.31
CA LYS A 79 -27.73 35.37 -4.60
C LYS A 79 -29.04 34.56 -4.51
N PRO A 80 -29.75 34.47 -5.62
CA PRO A 80 -31.17 34.10 -5.63
C PRO A 80 -31.45 32.62 -5.35
N ALA A 81 -32.65 32.35 -4.88
CA ALA A 81 -33.20 31.04 -4.57
C ALA A 81 -33.04 30.05 -5.73
N LEU A 82 -32.47 28.89 -5.44
CA LEU A 82 -32.40 27.76 -6.37
C LEU A 82 -33.65 26.90 -6.23
N ASP A 83 -34.25 26.70 -7.38
CA ASP A 83 -35.46 25.90 -7.64
C ASP A 83 -35.35 24.47 -7.08
N ALA A 84 -36.35 24.03 -6.33
CA ALA A 84 -36.38 22.75 -5.59
C ALA A 84 -36.74 21.53 -6.47
N SER A 85 -36.63 21.62 -7.79
CA SER A 85 -37.14 20.60 -8.71
C SER A 85 -36.08 19.65 -9.34
N GLN A 86 -34.83 19.67 -8.89
CA GLN A 86 -33.83 18.71 -9.42
C GLN A 86 -33.51 17.57 -8.45
N PRO A 87 -33.54 16.29 -8.88
CA PRO A 87 -33.27 15.15 -8.01
C PRO A 87 -31.80 15.08 -7.62
N MET A 88 -31.52 14.99 -6.33
CA MET A 88 -30.18 14.84 -5.78
C MET A 88 -29.51 13.57 -6.31
N SER A 89 -28.22 13.67 -6.65
CA SER A 89 -27.42 12.54 -7.14
C SER A 89 -27.34 11.39 -6.12
N LYS A 90 -27.36 10.15 -6.58
CA LYS A 90 -27.30 8.92 -5.75
C LYS A 90 -26.10 8.89 -4.78
N SER A 91 -25.02 9.60 -5.06
CA SER A 91 -23.86 9.70 -4.18
C SER A 91 -24.10 10.61 -2.96
N LYS A 92 -24.80 11.72 -3.12
CA LYS A 92 -25.17 12.60 -2.01
C LYS A 92 -26.21 11.95 -1.09
N GLN A 93 -27.17 11.21 -1.65
CA GLN A 93 -28.12 10.41 -0.87
C GLN A 93 -27.42 9.32 -0.03
N LYS A 94 -26.38 8.66 -0.57
CA LYS A 94 -25.65 7.59 0.13
C LYS A 94 -24.78 8.13 1.27
N VAL A 95 -24.25 9.34 1.15
CA VAL A 95 -23.51 10.02 2.22
C VAL A 95 -24.45 10.45 3.35
N LEU A 96 -25.61 10.99 3.00
CA LEU A 96 -26.65 11.40 3.97
C LEU A 96 -27.18 10.19 4.75
N LEU A 97 -27.43 9.06 4.08
CA LEU A 97 -27.86 7.80 4.69
C LEU A 97 -26.79 7.21 5.64
N LYS A 98 -25.50 7.32 5.31
CA LYS A 98 -24.41 6.87 6.20
C LYS A 98 -24.29 7.76 7.45
N GLN A 99 -24.46 9.05 7.32
CA GLN A 99 -24.43 9.97 8.47
C GLN A 99 -25.62 9.72 9.40
N GLN A 100 -26.80 9.49 8.86
CA GLN A 100 -28.00 9.16 9.62
C GLN A 100 -27.91 7.80 10.33
N ALA A 101 -27.35 6.78 9.69
CA ALA A 101 -27.14 5.47 10.32
C ALA A 101 -26.11 5.52 11.46
N LYS A 102 -25.12 6.40 11.38
CA LYS A 102 -24.15 6.62 12.45
C LYS A 102 -24.76 7.33 13.66
N ALA A 103 -25.62 8.31 13.41
CA ALA A 103 -26.34 9.01 14.47
C ALA A 103 -27.34 8.09 15.19
N ALA A 104 -28.04 7.23 14.46
CA ALA A 104 -28.97 6.26 15.05
C ALA A 104 -28.26 5.20 15.93
N ARG A 105 -27.05 4.75 15.55
CA ARG A 105 -26.24 3.83 16.37
C ARG A 105 -25.73 4.47 17.66
N LEU A 106 -25.37 5.74 17.63
CA LEU A 106 -24.94 6.48 18.83
C LEU A 106 -26.12 6.71 19.79
N ALA A 107 -27.32 6.98 19.27
CA ALA A 107 -28.52 7.11 20.08
C ALA A 107 -28.95 5.78 20.73
N GLN A 108 -28.84 4.66 20.03
CA GLN A 108 -29.10 3.32 20.61
C GLN A 108 -28.14 2.99 21.75
N ARG A 109 -26.86 3.33 21.63
CA ARG A 109 -25.88 3.10 22.68
C ARG A 109 -26.13 3.92 23.95
N ALA A 110 -26.57 5.17 23.78
CA ALA A 110 -26.94 6.02 24.91
C ALA A 110 -28.15 5.46 25.69
N VAL A 111 -29.13 4.89 24.97
CA VAL A 111 -30.32 4.27 25.58
C VAL A 111 -30.00 2.92 26.26
N GLU A 112 -29.01 2.18 25.76
CA GLU A 112 -28.56 0.93 26.40
C GLU A 112 -27.71 1.21 27.68
N GLU A 113 -26.97 2.31 27.69
CA GLU A 113 -26.21 2.75 28.87
C GLU A 113 -27.10 3.30 30.00
N GLU A 114 -28.31 3.83 29.68
CA GLU A 114 -29.29 4.30 30.66
C GLU A 114 -30.11 3.17 31.30
N LYS A 115 -30.25 2.04 30.62
CA LYS A 115 -31.07 0.90 31.10
C LYS A 115 -30.32 -0.06 32.06
N ASP A 116 -29.00 0.08 32.20
CA ASP A 116 -28.21 -0.74 33.14
C ASP A 116 -27.09 0.07 33.82
N PRO A 117 -27.40 0.73 34.95
CA PRO A 117 -26.46 1.56 35.67
C PRO A 117 -25.24 0.78 36.24
N SER A 118 -25.27 -0.55 36.21
CA SER A 118 -24.17 -1.39 36.74
C SER A 118 -22.96 -1.45 35.79
N LYS A 119 -23.08 -0.96 34.58
CA LYS A 119 -22.01 -0.97 33.56
C LYS A 119 -21.16 0.32 33.49
N LYS A 120 -21.33 1.26 34.40
CA LYS A 120 -20.41 2.40 34.50
C LYS A 120 -19.05 1.91 34.99
N PRO A 121 -17.92 2.28 34.32
CA PRO A 121 -16.60 1.99 34.83
C PRO A 121 -16.42 2.68 36.17
N LYS A 122 -16.16 1.89 37.23
CA LYS A 122 -15.74 2.44 38.52
C LYS A 122 -14.37 3.07 38.31
N ASP A 123 -14.28 4.36 38.51
CA ASP A 123 -13.00 5.06 38.76
C ASP A 123 -12.29 4.40 39.90
N GLN A 124 -11.40 3.46 39.61
CA GLN A 124 -10.47 2.92 40.58
C GLN A 124 -9.33 3.93 40.76
N VAL A 125 -9.32 4.57 41.92
CA VAL A 125 -8.13 5.23 42.45
C VAL A 125 -6.99 4.22 42.43
N LYS A 126 -6.05 4.39 41.52
CA LYS A 126 -4.88 3.54 41.35
C LYS A 126 -3.96 3.74 42.56
N LYS A 127 -3.95 2.80 43.48
CA LYS A 127 -2.77 2.51 44.29
C LYS A 127 -1.66 2.12 43.31
N GLY A 128 -0.48 2.74 43.46
CA GLY A 128 0.65 2.59 42.56
C GLY A 128 1.06 1.13 42.34
N TYR A 129 0.71 0.65 41.18
CA TYR A 129 1.26 -0.56 40.60
C TYR A 129 2.29 -0.10 39.57
N ALA A 130 3.58 -0.33 39.86
CA ALA A 130 4.57 -0.25 38.83
C ALA A 130 4.22 -1.33 37.79
N PRO A 131 4.05 -0.98 36.51
CA PRO A 131 3.84 -2.00 35.48
C PRO A 131 5.05 -2.94 35.49
N PRO A 132 4.85 -4.24 35.22
CA PRO A 132 5.98 -5.15 35.07
C PRO A 132 6.91 -4.59 34.01
N LEU A 133 8.21 -4.65 34.24
CA LEU A 133 9.23 -4.30 33.26
C LEU A 133 8.94 -5.06 31.98
N PRO A 134 8.99 -4.41 30.80
CA PRO A 134 8.81 -5.10 29.54
C PRO A 134 9.84 -6.22 29.46
N SER A 135 9.43 -7.35 28.94
CA SER A 135 10.31 -8.46 28.61
C SER A 135 11.52 -7.95 27.80
N GLU A 136 12.70 -8.47 28.09
CA GLU A 136 13.98 -8.05 27.50
C GLU A 136 13.87 -7.85 25.99
N PRO A 137 14.48 -6.80 25.43
CA PRO A 137 14.48 -6.57 23.99
C PRO A 137 15.19 -7.72 23.28
N THR A 138 14.49 -8.30 22.32
CA THR A 138 14.93 -9.50 21.60
C THR A 138 15.89 -9.23 20.44
N ALA A 139 16.15 -7.96 20.12
CA ALA A 139 17.07 -7.57 19.05
C ALA A 139 18.17 -6.66 19.57
N LYS A 140 19.42 -7.01 19.30
CA LYS A 140 20.60 -6.18 19.55
C LYS A 140 20.48 -4.90 18.70
N ASP A 141 20.86 -3.76 19.30
CA ASP A 141 20.88 -2.45 18.62
C ASP A 141 19.52 -1.85 18.19
N VAL A 142 18.40 -2.30 18.78
CA VAL A 142 17.09 -1.68 18.56
C VAL A 142 16.67 -0.85 19.78
N VAL A 143 16.40 0.45 19.54
CA VAL A 143 15.81 1.34 20.55
C VAL A 143 14.30 1.26 20.46
N SER A 144 13.66 0.66 21.45
CA SER A 144 12.20 0.61 21.56
C SER A 144 11.69 1.86 22.30
N TYR A 145 10.61 2.48 21.81
CA TYR A 145 10.02 3.68 22.38
C TYR A 145 8.51 3.73 22.20
N GLY A 146 7.81 4.38 23.11
CA GLY A 146 6.38 4.65 23.00
C GLY A 146 6.11 5.88 22.11
N PRO A 147 4.88 5.99 21.59
CA PRO A 147 4.48 7.05 20.65
C PRO A 147 4.50 8.47 21.25
N ASP A 148 4.37 8.57 22.54
CA ASP A 148 4.39 9.79 23.34
C ASP A 148 5.79 10.12 23.87
N ASN A 149 6.80 9.29 23.62
CA ASN A 149 8.14 9.41 24.16
C ASN A 149 9.23 9.17 23.10
N ILE A 150 9.12 9.89 21.98
CA ILE A 150 9.99 9.75 20.81
C ILE A 150 11.42 10.20 21.14
N PRO A 151 12.45 9.36 20.97
CA PRO A 151 13.83 9.68 21.35
C PRO A 151 14.55 10.50 20.28
N LEU A 152 14.08 11.72 19.98
CA LEU A 152 14.64 12.60 18.92
C LEU A 152 16.14 12.82 19.05
N ALA A 153 16.64 13.05 20.27
CA ALA A 153 18.06 13.27 20.51
C ALA A 153 18.90 12.03 20.16
N ALA A 154 18.41 10.83 20.50
CA ALA A 154 19.10 9.58 20.19
C ALA A 154 19.07 9.32 18.66
N MET A 155 17.96 9.64 18.00
CA MET A 155 17.85 9.52 16.54
C MET A 155 18.82 10.47 15.81
N ALA A 156 18.93 11.72 16.28
CA ALA A 156 19.86 12.70 15.71
C ALA A 156 21.32 12.29 15.96
N ALA A 157 21.65 11.89 17.19
CA ALA A 157 22.98 11.45 17.56
C ALA A 157 23.43 10.19 16.77
N ASN A 158 22.53 9.21 16.61
CA ASN A 158 22.80 8.02 15.81
C ASN A 158 23.01 8.35 14.33
N ALA A 159 22.20 9.26 13.78
CA ALA A 159 22.35 9.69 12.39
C ALA A 159 23.64 10.50 12.18
N LEU A 160 24.04 11.30 13.14
CA LEU A 160 25.26 12.11 13.11
C LEU A 160 26.53 11.25 13.18
N ALA A 161 26.49 10.22 14.04
CA ALA A 161 27.60 9.29 14.22
C ALA A 161 27.65 8.17 13.16
N SER A 162 26.68 8.07 12.26
CA SER A 162 26.47 6.88 11.41
C SER A 162 26.37 5.59 12.25
N GLY A 163 25.72 5.70 13.40
CA GLY A 163 25.66 4.65 14.40
C GLY A 163 24.76 3.47 14.00
N PRO A 164 24.89 2.34 14.70
CA PRO A 164 24.23 1.07 14.36
C PRO A 164 22.76 0.99 14.83
N LEU A 165 22.29 1.92 15.67
CA LEU A 165 20.97 1.80 16.26
C LEU A 165 19.83 1.91 15.25
N THR A 166 18.88 1.03 15.34
CA THR A 166 17.56 1.14 14.73
C THR A 166 16.52 1.56 15.76
N PHE A 167 15.41 2.16 15.30
CA PHE A 167 14.40 2.73 16.17
C PHE A 167 13.04 2.12 15.86
N ALA A 168 12.39 1.51 16.86
CA ALA A 168 11.08 0.89 16.74
C ALA A 168 10.07 1.54 17.70
N CYS A 169 8.96 2.03 17.16
CA CYS A 169 7.84 2.54 17.95
C CYS A 169 6.96 1.38 18.39
N ASP A 170 6.72 1.25 19.70
CA ASP A 170 5.90 0.21 20.29
C ASP A 170 4.75 0.85 21.09
N ASP A 171 3.52 0.53 20.70
CA ASP A 171 2.30 1.06 21.33
C ASP A 171 2.12 0.59 22.78
N THR A 172 2.70 -0.55 23.15
CA THR A 172 2.66 -1.07 24.52
C THR A 172 3.52 -0.26 25.49
N MET A 173 4.45 0.53 24.95
CA MET A 173 5.38 1.38 25.70
C MET A 173 4.85 2.80 25.97
N LYS A 174 3.57 3.05 25.80
CA LYS A 174 2.98 4.36 26.08
C LYS A 174 3.27 4.81 27.53
N GLY A 175 3.86 5.99 27.67
CA GLY A 175 4.28 6.52 28.99
C GLY A 175 5.59 5.95 29.53
N GLN A 176 6.26 5.05 28.83
CA GLN A 176 7.55 4.48 29.22
C GLN A 176 8.71 5.22 28.55
N LYS A 177 9.87 5.24 29.25
CA LYS A 177 11.11 5.81 28.67
C LYS A 177 11.67 4.90 27.59
N PRO A 178 12.28 5.45 26.51
CA PRO A 178 12.97 4.66 25.50
C PRO A 178 14.05 3.77 26.12
N PHE A 179 14.23 2.57 25.60
CA PHE A 179 15.29 1.68 26.07
C PHE A 179 15.84 0.80 24.94
N PHE A 180 17.04 0.27 25.15
CA PHE A 180 17.63 -0.80 24.33
C PHE A 180 18.43 -1.76 25.21
N SER A 181 18.72 -2.97 24.73
CA SER A 181 19.56 -3.94 25.41
C SER A 181 20.98 -3.95 24.83
N LEU A 182 21.95 -3.93 25.72
CA LEU A 182 23.36 -4.06 25.40
C LEU A 182 23.94 -5.19 26.25
N ASP A 183 24.31 -6.30 25.60
CA ASP A 183 24.91 -7.48 26.23
C ASP A 183 24.20 -7.93 27.54
N GLY A 184 22.86 -7.97 27.50
CA GLY A 184 22.01 -8.33 28.63
C GLY A 184 21.74 -7.21 29.62
N THR A 185 22.31 -6.02 29.43
CA THR A 185 22.02 -4.83 30.26
C THR A 185 21.03 -3.93 29.54
N VAL A 186 19.93 -3.59 30.23
CA VAL A 186 18.90 -2.70 29.65
C VAL A 186 19.25 -1.25 29.98
N VAL A 187 19.40 -0.45 28.90
CA VAL A 187 19.70 0.99 28.97
C VAL A 187 18.43 1.79 28.76
N HIS A 188 18.01 2.59 29.75
CA HIS A 188 16.79 3.37 29.71
C HIS A 188 17.03 4.87 29.56
N GLY A 189 16.11 5.55 28.83
CA GLY A 189 16.02 7.00 28.72
C GLY A 189 16.72 7.58 27.50
N ALA A 190 16.14 8.66 26.97
CA ALA A 190 16.58 9.30 25.73
C ALA A 190 18.04 9.80 25.78
N VAL A 191 18.48 10.30 26.93
CA VAL A 191 19.85 10.78 27.12
C VAL A 191 20.86 9.65 27.05
N ALA A 192 20.60 8.54 27.76
CA ALA A 192 21.49 7.37 27.75
C ALA A 192 21.55 6.75 26.33
N CYS A 193 20.41 6.64 25.66
CA CYS A 193 20.35 6.19 24.28
C CYS A 193 21.13 7.12 23.32
N ALA A 194 21.04 8.45 23.52
CA ALA A 194 21.77 9.40 22.68
C ALA A 194 23.28 9.33 22.91
N LYS A 195 23.74 9.23 24.16
CA LYS A 195 25.16 9.06 24.47
C LYS A 195 25.75 7.77 23.91
N TYR A 196 25.00 6.67 23.99
CA TYR A 196 25.42 5.41 23.36
C TYR A 196 25.46 5.51 21.84
N ALA A 197 24.42 6.07 21.23
CA ALA A 197 24.34 6.25 19.78
C ALA A 197 25.49 7.08 19.20
N ALA A 198 25.98 8.05 19.98
CA ALA A 198 27.05 8.96 19.59
C ALA A 198 28.43 8.27 19.56
N SER A 199 28.61 7.15 20.24
CA SER A 199 29.91 6.47 20.38
C SER A 199 31.04 7.42 20.84
N SER A 200 32.29 6.96 20.86
CA SER A 200 33.46 7.77 21.27
C SER A 200 33.76 8.99 20.38
N LYS A 201 33.21 9.08 19.20
CA LYS A 201 33.49 10.16 18.24
C LYS A 201 32.81 11.48 18.59
N LEU A 202 31.66 11.47 19.26
CA LEU A 202 30.89 12.67 19.60
C LEU A 202 31.00 13.09 21.06
N THR A 203 31.53 12.22 21.92
CA THR A 203 31.67 12.47 23.35
C THR A 203 33.09 12.90 23.77
N GLY A 204 34.07 12.81 22.87
CA GLY A 204 35.49 13.03 23.17
C GLY A 204 35.93 14.47 23.39
N LEU A 205 35.06 15.44 23.15
CA LEU A 205 35.35 16.87 23.44
C LEU A 205 34.56 17.30 24.68
N ASP A 206 35.26 17.47 25.80
CA ASP A 206 34.72 18.05 27.03
C ASP A 206 33.52 17.29 27.62
N ALA A 207 33.69 16.02 27.99
CA ALA A 207 32.65 15.14 28.49
C ALA A 207 31.85 15.77 29.65
N ALA A 208 32.52 16.58 30.52
CA ALA A 208 31.87 17.28 31.60
C ALA A 208 30.88 18.37 31.14
N LEU A 209 31.23 19.12 30.08
CA LEU A 209 30.34 20.12 29.50
C LEU A 209 29.14 19.47 28.80
N VAL A 210 29.38 18.36 28.10
CA VAL A 210 28.28 17.56 27.49
C VAL A 210 27.31 17.08 28.57
N ASP A 211 27.81 16.64 29.72
CA ASP A 211 26.97 16.18 30.83
C ASP A 211 26.17 17.32 31.46
N GLN A 212 26.78 18.48 31.63
CA GLN A 212 26.10 19.68 32.12
C GLN A 212 24.94 20.11 31.21
N TRP A 213 25.15 20.12 29.88
CA TRP A 213 24.09 20.45 28.92
C TRP A 213 23.04 19.35 28.84
N ALA A 214 23.42 18.08 29.06
CA ALA A 214 22.47 16.98 29.14
C ALA A 214 21.54 17.08 30.36
N GLU A 215 22.02 17.59 31.48
CA GLU A 215 21.19 17.90 32.65
C GLU A 215 20.25 19.08 32.38
N LEU A 216 20.76 20.16 31.81
CA LEU A 216 19.94 21.33 31.44
C LEU A 216 18.84 20.94 30.46
N ALA A 217 19.13 20.05 29.49
CA ALA A 217 18.15 19.57 28.55
C ALA A 217 17.03 18.69 29.14
N GLN A 218 17.21 18.17 30.35
CA GLN A 218 16.17 17.43 31.08
C GLN A 218 15.33 18.34 31.97
N GLY A 219 15.74 19.61 32.16
CA GLY A 219 15.05 20.61 32.95
C GLY A 219 13.97 21.38 32.21
N ASP A 220 13.71 22.59 32.67
CA ASP A 220 12.71 23.49 32.08
C ASP A 220 13.19 24.09 30.75
N ALA A 221 12.36 23.99 29.72
CA ALA A 221 12.68 24.45 28.37
C ALA A 221 12.97 25.96 28.26
N SER A 222 12.38 26.81 29.12
CA SER A 222 12.64 28.27 29.15
C SER A 222 14.01 28.59 29.73
N THR A 223 14.41 27.86 30.76
CA THR A 223 15.74 27.95 31.34
C THR A 223 16.81 27.48 30.39
N LEU A 224 16.55 26.35 29.71
CA LEU A 224 17.42 25.84 28.65
C LEU A 224 17.57 26.84 27.51
N ALA A 225 16.46 27.41 27.02
CA ALA A 225 16.51 28.39 25.90
C ALA A 225 17.33 29.62 26.26
N ARG A 226 17.21 30.15 27.46
CA ARG A 226 18.02 31.29 27.98
C ARG A 226 19.50 30.93 28.01
N ALA A 227 19.87 29.83 28.63
CA ALA A 227 21.26 29.39 28.71
C ALA A 227 21.86 29.14 27.32
N LEU A 228 21.08 28.53 26.41
CA LEU A 228 21.47 28.36 25.00
C LEU A 228 21.67 29.67 24.27
N ASN A 229 20.80 30.67 24.48
CA ASN A 229 20.92 31.97 23.85
C ASN A 229 22.20 32.71 24.27
N GLU A 230 22.54 32.64 25.55
CA GLU A 230 23.79 33.18 26.10
C GLU A 230 25.00 32.44 25.49
N ARG A 231 25.00 31.11 25.50
CA ARG A 231 26.12 30.31 25.01
C ARG A 231 26.32 30.49 23.47
N LEU A 232 25.24 30.54 22.72
CA LEU A 232 25.25 30.62 21.24
C LEU A 232 25.48 32.06 20.74
N ALA A 233 25.59 33.05 21.59
CA ALA A 233 25.94 34.40 21.21
C ALA A 233 27.32 34.44 20.53
N ASP A 234 28.28 33.70 21.06
CA ASP A 234 29.67 33.66 20.62
C ASP A 234 30.10 32.28 20.05
N ALA A 235 29.17 31.33 19.93
CA ALA A 235 29.45 29.97 19.49
C ALA A 235 28.49 29.49 18.39
N THR A 236 28.99 28.59 17.56
CA THR A 236 28.19 27.92 16.52
C THR A 236 27.45 26.73 17.08
N TYR A 237 28.09 25.97 17.97
CA TYR A 237 27.56 24.78 18.64
C TYR A 237 27.60 24.90 20.14
N VAL A 238 26.83 24.06 20.81
CA VAL A 238 26.69 24.09 22.27
C VAL A 238 28.01 23.79 22.97
N VAL A 239 28.74 22.79 22.50
CA VAL A 239 30.06 22.40 23.02
C VAL A 239 31.07 22.31 21.87
N GLY A 240 32.16 23.05 21.96
CA GLY A 240 33.25 23.03 20.98
C GLY A 240 32.89 23.64 19.63
N GLU A 241 33.66 23.27 18.61
CA GLU A 241 33.57 23.78 17.22
C GLU A 241 32.74 22.87 16.29
N LEU A 242 32.37 21.71 16.78
CA LEU A 242 31.64 20.70 16.01
C LEU A 242 30.31 20.34 16.69
N CYS A 243 29.33 19.90 15.88
CA CYS A 243 28.07 19.41 16.41
C CYS A 243 28.30 18.19 17.31
N SER A 244 27.82 18.25 18.54
CA SER A 244 28.02 17.26 19.61
C SER A 244 26.70 16.61 20.06
N VAL A 245 26.80 15.63 20.98
CA VAL A 245 25.62 15.05 21.64
C VAL A 245 24.82 16.13 22.39
N ALA A 246 25.49 17.14 22.95
CA ALA A 246 24.82 18.24 23.62
C ALA A 246 23.89 18.99 22.68
N ASP A 247 24.32 19.24 21.44
CA ASP A 247 23.46 19.86 20.39
C ASP A 247 22.22 19.01 20.11
N CYS A 248 22.39 17.69 20.00
CA CYS A 248 21.27 16.77 19.78
C CYS A 248 20.27 16.77 20.93
N LEU A 249 20.76 16.77 22.17
CA LEU A 249 19.92 16.77 23.39
C LEU A 249 19.18 18.09 23.57
N CYS A 250 19.90 19.22 23.45
CA CYS A 250 19.32 20.54 23.55
C CYS A 250 18.32 20.85 22.43
N TRP A 251 18.61 20.44 21.20
CA TRP A 251 17.68 20.56 20.06
C TRP A 251 16.38 19.81 20.29
N ALA A 252 16.45 18.59 20.79
CA ALA A 252 15.26 17.80 21.07
C ALA A 252 14.42 18.37 22.21
N ALA A 253 15.08 18.99 23.21
CA ALA A 253 14.43 19.52 24.39
C ALA A 253 13.83 20.93 24.18
N VAL A 254 14.53 21.82 23.43
CA VAL A 254 14.07 23.20 23.29
C VAL A 254 12.91 23.36 22.32
N GLY A 255 12.80 22.47 21.33
CA GLY A 255 11.73 22.45 20.33
C GLY A 255 11.63 23.71 19.49
N SER A 256 11.31 24.85 20.07
CA SER A 256 11.25 26.18 19.43
C SER A 256 11.57 27.28 20.43
N SER A 257 12.21 28.38 19.98
CA SER A 257 12.49 29.54 20.81
C SER A 257 12.27 30.83 20.02
N LYS A 258 12.01 31.95 20.70
CA LYS A 258 11.98 33.29 20.12
C LYS A 258 13.34 33.98 20.15
N ASP A 259 14.30 33.43 20.87
CA ASP A 259 15.64 34.01 21.07
C ASP A 259 16.46 33.88 19.78
N GLN A 260 17.12 34.99 19.39
CA GLN A 260 17.76 35.14 18.09
C GLN A 260 18.87 34.12 17.84
N HIS A 261 19.74 33.87 18.83
CA HIS A 261 20.86 32.95 18.69
C HIS A 261 20.39 31.49 18.68
N VAL A 262 19.38 31.16 19.48
CA VAL A 262 18.74 29.84 19.47
C VAL A 262 18.05 29.58 18.13
N GLN A 263 17.35 30.58 17.55
CA GLN A 263 16.73 30.42 16.23
C GLN A 263 17.76 30.18 15.12
N ARG A 264 18.89 30.94 15.14
CA ARG A 264 19.98 30.73 14.19
C ARG A 264 20.52 29.31 14.26
N TRP A 265 20.80 28.81 15.47
CA TRP A 265 21.32 27.49 15.73
C TRP A 265 20.29 26.40 15.33
N LEU A 266 19.02 26.55 15.68
CA LEU A 266 17.96 25.63 15.26
C LEU A 266 17.89 25.50 13.74
N ARG A 267 17.94 26.62 13.02
CA ARG A 267 17.95 26.62 11.55
C ARG A 267 19.17 25.89 10.98
N LEU A 268 20.35 26.08 11.58
CA LEU A 268 21.58 25.40 11.19
C LEU A 268 21.45 23.88 11.36
N LEU A 269 21.02 23.43 12.53
CA LEU A 269 20.85 22.00 12.79
C LEU A 269 19.77 21.38 11.92
N GLU A 270 18.63 22.03 11.80
CA GLU A 270 17.48 21.52 11.03
C GLU A 270 17.74 21.50 9.52
N ALA A 271 18.67 22.29 9.01
CA ALA A 271 19.13 22.23 7.62
C ALA A 271 20.12 21.07 7.39
N SER A 272 20.64 20.44 8.43
CA SER A 272 21.61 19.37 8.28
C SER A 272 20.94 18.00 8.15
N ALA A 273 21.52 17.12 7.33
CA ALA A 273 20.98 15.80 7.02
C ALA A 273 20.66 14.92 8.24
N PRO A 274 21.49 14.84 9.31
CA PRO A 274 21.22 14.03 10.48
C PRO A 274 19.92 14.41 11.20
N PHE A 275 19.68 15.71 11.39
CA PHE A 275 18.51 16.22 12.10
C PHE A 275 17.24 16.12 11.26
N MET A 276 17.35 16.35 9.93
CA MET A 276 16.26 16.08 8.99
C MET A 276 15.86 14.61 9.00
N LYS A 277 16.84 13.69 9.02
CA LYS A 277 16.61 12.25 9.11
C LYS A 277 15.94 11.87 10.42
N ALA A 278 16.38 12.41 11.55
CA ALA A 278 15.77 12.17 12.87
C ALA A 278 14.31 12.65 12.91
N ARG A 279 14.00 13.85 12.41
CA ARG A 279 12.62 14.35 12.29
C ARG A 279 11.77 13.54 11.33
N SER A 280 12.34 13.07 10.22
CA SER A 280 11.64 12.20 9.27
C SER A 280 11.26 10.87 9.93
N ILE A 281 12.18 10.22 10.65
CA ILE A 281 11.92 8.99 11.40
C ILE A 281 10.84 9.22 12.47
N ALA A 282 10.95 10.30 13.23
CA ALA A 282 9.97 10.66 14.26
C ALA A 282 8.59 10.97 13.67
N LYS A 283 8.51 11.69 12.56
CA LYS A 283 7.25 11.93 11.82
C LYS A 283 6.67 10.64 11.27
N SER A 284 7.49 9.75 10.71
CA SER A 284 7.03 8.45 10.22
C SER A 284 6.51 7.57 11.37
N GLY A 285 7.13 7.61 12.55
CA GLY A 285 6.62 6.95 13.76
C GLY A 285 5.27 7.49 14.24
N GLY A 286 5.05 8.81 14.14
CA GLY A 286 3.79 9.47 14.49
C GLY A 286 2.69 9.30 13.40
N ASP A 287 3.06 9.37 12.13
CA ASP A 287 2.16 9.17 10.98
C ASP A 287 1.91 7.68 10.67
N ALA A 288 2.85 6.81 11.00
CA ALA A 288 2.69 5.36 10.93
C ALA A 288 1.50 4.89 11.77
N LYS A 289 1.21 5.54 12.90
CA LYS A 289 0.01 5.27 13.71
C LYS A 289 -1.32 5.51 13.01
N LYS A 290 -1.40 6.42 12.05
CA LYS A 290 -2.61 6.63 11.26
C LYS A 290 -2.72 5.69 10.05
N ARG A 291 -1.61 5.07 9.62
CA ARG A 291 -1.55 4.27 8.37
C ARG A 291 -1.16 2.81 8.57
N GLU A 292 -0.29 2.46 9.51
CA GLU A 292 0.13 1.07 9.76
C GLU A 292 -0.82 0.26 10.65
N GLY A 293 -1.69 0.89 11.39
CA GLY A 293 -2.75 0.23 12.15
C GLY A 293 -4.01 -0.12 11.35
N GLY A 294 -3.93 -0.25 10.00
CA GLY A 294 -5.03 -0.75 9.20
C GLY A 294 -5.70 -1.94 9.90
N ASN A 295 -6.83 -2.43 9.42
CA ASN A 295 -7.63 -3.54 9.97
C ASN A 295 -6.84 -4.84 10.21
N CYS A 296 -5.66 -4.76 10.86
CA CYS A 296 -4.83 -5.88 11.30
C CYS A 296 -5.05 -6.14 12.79
N PRO A 297 -6.06 -6.95 13.18
CA PRO A 297 -6.29 -7.28 14.57
C PRO A 297 -5.07 -8.01 15.16
N PRO A 298 -4.85 -7.95 16.49
CA PRO A 298 -3.80 -8.73 17.13
C PRO A 298 -4.03 -10.23 16.89
N LEU A 299 -2.94 -10.97 16.77
CA LEU A 299 -3.01 -12.44 16.71
C LEU A 299 -3.37 -13.01 18.08
N GLU A 300 -4.31 -13.93 18.11
CA GLU A 300 -4.76 -14.58 19.34
C GLU A 300 -3.65 -15.44 19.95
N GLY A 301 -3.30 -15.17 21.22
CA GLY A 301 -2.26 -15.89 21.94
C GLY A 301 -0.85 -15.73 21.36
N ALA A 302 -0.59 -14.63 20.65
CA ALA A 302 0.76 -14.31 20.20
C ALA A 302 1.63 -13.85 21.38
N VAL A 303 2.82 -14.43 21.48
CA VAL A 303 3.86 -14.04 22.42
C VAL A 303 4.98 -13.36 21.64
N HIS A 304 5.42 -12.19 22.11
CA HIS A 304 6.50 -11.46 21.45
C HIS A 304 7.80 -12.28 21.45
N GLY A 305 8.49 -12.31 20.33
CA GLY A 305 9.68 -13.14 20.11
C GLY A 305 9.40 -14.58 19.63
N GLU A 306 8.18 -15.11 19.88
CA GLU A 306 7.87 -16.50 19.59
C GLU A 306 7.00 -16.71 18.35
N VAL A 307 6.47 -15.64 17.76
CA VAL A 307 5.57 -15.74 16.61
C VAL A 307 6.33 -16.23 15.39
N VAL A 308 5.89 -17.35 14.84
CA VAL A 308 6.37 -17.90 13.58
C VAL A 308 5.20 -17.96 12.62
N THR A 309 5.25 -17.17 11.57
CA THR A 309 4.30 -17.20 10.45
C THR A 309 4.91 -17.91 9.25
N ARG A 310 4.10 -18.27 8.25
CA ARG A 310 4.63 -18.88 7.02
C ARG A 310 3.88 -18.43 5.79
N PHE A 311 4.61 -18.29 4.69
CA PHE A 311 4.10 -18.15 3.35
C PHE A 311 4.45 -19.42 2.55
N PRO A 312 3.47 -20.32 2.25
CA PRO A 312 3.69 -21.59 1.58
C PRO A 312 3.28 -21.51 0.09
N PRO A 313 4.06 -20.90 -0.82
CA PRO A 313 3.69 -20.86 -2.22
C PRO A 313 3.87 -22.21 -2.90
N GLU A 314 2.90 -22.64 -3.73
CA GLU A 314 3.07 -23.76 -4.67
C GLU A 314 3.92 -23.27 -5.86
N PRO A 315 5.04 -23.94 -6.22
CA PRO A 315 5.91 -23.54 -7.32
C PRO A 315 5.31 -23.97 -8.69
N SER A 316 4.07 -23.57 -8.96
CA SER A 316 3.26 -23.92 -10.14
C SER A 316 2.93 -22.71 -11.02
N GLY A 317 3.62 -21.59 -10.85
CA GLY A 317 3.45 -20.35 -11.62
C GLY A 317 3.90 -19.09 -10.88
N TYR A 318 3.74 -17.96 -11.51
CA TYR A 318 4.15 -16.65 -11.02
C TYR A 318 3.29 -16.17 -9.85
N LEU A 319 3.87 -15.37 -8.95
CA LEU A 319 3.11 -14.70 -7.91
C LEU A 319 2.24 -13.60 -8.52
N HIS A 320 1.06 -13.41 -7.93
CA HIS A 320 0.16 -12.31 -8.28
C HIS A 320 -0.19 -11.50 -7.02
N ILE A 321 -0.91 -10.39 -7.20
CA ILE A 321 -1.25 -9.44 -6.14
C ILE A 321 -1.98 -10.10 -4.94
N GLY A 322 -2.71 -11.20 -5.15
CA GLY A 322 -3.30 -12.00 -4.08
C GLY A 322 -2.26 -12.69 -3.20
N HIS A 323 -1.18 -13.22 -3.80
CA HIS A 323 -0.04 -13.77 -3.07
C HIS A 323 0.75 -12.68 -2.34
N ALA A 324 0.86 -11.47 -2.95
CA ALA A 324 1.47 -10.32 -2.27
C ALA A 324 0.75 -10.00 -0.94
N LYS A 325 -0.59 -10.04 -0.91
CA LYS A 325 -1.33 -9.86 0.36
C LYS A 325 -0.95 -10.93 1.38
N ALA A 326 -0.90 -12.18 0.97
CA ALA A 326 -0.57 -13.27 1.88
C ALA A 326 0.84 -13.11 2.47
N VAL A 327 1.86 -12.90 1.63
CA VAL A 327 3.23 -12.76 2.13
C VAL A 327 3.43 -11.50 2.98
N LEU A 328 2.88 -10.34 2.55
CA LEU A 328 3.03 -9.09 3.27
C LEU A 328 2.30 -9.06 4.63
N LEU A 329 1.16 -9.78 4.76
CA LEU A 329 0.50 -9.95 6.06
C LEU A 329 1.31 -10.87 6.98
N ASN A 330 1.87 -11.98 6.46
CA ASN A 330 2.74 -12.86 7.23
C ASN A 330 4.00 -12.12 7.69
N ASP A 331 4.66 -11.36 6.81
CA ASP A 331 5.81 -10.51 7.11
C ASP A 331 5.46 -9.44 8.16
N TYR A 332 4.31 -8.77 8.00
CA TYR A 332 3.84 -7.76 8.95
C TYR A 332 3.66 -8.32 10.35
N TYR A 333 2.96 -9.47 10.49
CA TYR A 333 2.74 -10.05 11.82
C TYR A 333 4.02 -10.60 12.42
N ALA A 334 4.89 -11.25 11.64
CA ALA A 334 6.18 -11.70 12.13
C ALA A 334 7.01 -10.52 12.69
N ARG A 335 7.11 -9.40 11.93
CA ARG A 335 7.81 -8.19 12.38
C ARG A 335 7.17 -7.54 13.58
N ARG A 336 5.83 -7.42 13.57
CA ARG A 336 5.07 -6.81 14.67
C ARG A 336 5.33 -7.47 16.02
N TYR A 337 5.54 -8.76 16.00
CA TYR A 337 5.79 -9.56 17.22
C TYR A 337 7.25 -9.96 17.40
N GLY A 338 8.20 -9.38 16.67
CA GLY A 338 9.62 -9.71 16.79
C GLY A 338 9.94 -11.19 16.50
N GLY A 339 9.08 -11.84 15.73
CA GLY A 339 9.17 -13.25 15.40
C GLY A 339 9.86 -13.56 14.08
N ARG A 340 9.50 -14.67 13.41
CA ARG A 340 10.11 -15.14 12.17
C ARG A 340 9.07 -15.41 11.09
N LEU A 341 9.49 -15.28 9.82
CA LEU A 341 8.73 -15.65 8.64
C LEU A 341 9.38 -16.87 7.97
N LEU A 342 8.61 -17.95 7.78
CA LEU A 342 9.01 -19.08 6.96
C LEU A 342 8.49 -18.89 5.54
N VAL A 343 9.34 -19.00 4.55
CA VAL A 343 8.95 -19.22 3.16
C VAL A 343 9.13 -20.70 2.89
N ARG A 344 8.03 -21.42 2.69
CA ARG A 344 8.06 -22.85 2.46
C ARG A 344 7.43 -23.18 1.12
N PHE A 345 8.20 -23.66 0.18
CA PHE A 345 7.61 -24.18 -1.05
C PHE A 345 6.76 -25.41 -0.77
N ASP A 346 5.47 -25.31 -1.13
CA ASP A 346 4.56 -26.46 -1.09
C ASP A 346 4.69 -27.24 -2.39
N ASP A 347 5.73 -28.05 -2.44
CA ASP A 347 6.14 -28.86 -3.57
C ASP A 347 5.65 -30.30 -3.42
N THR A 348 4.31 -30.48 -3.24
CA THR A 348 3.68 -31.80 -3.05
C THR A 348 3.12 -32.39 -4.35
N ASN A 349 3.12 -31.65 -5.45
CA ASN A 349 2.51 -32.05 -6.72
C ASN A 349 3.45 -31.95 -7.91
N PRO A 350 4.30 -32.96 -8.17
CA PRO A 350 5.33 -32.94 -9.21
C PRO A 350 4.81 -32.70 -10.63
N SER A 351 3.52 -32.98 -10.90
CA SER A 351 2.94 -32.77 -12.23
C SER A 351 2.74 -31.30 -12.60
N LYS A 352 2.80 -30.38 -11.65
CA LYS A 352 2.56 -28.94 -11.86
C LYS A 352 3.77 -28.06 -11.57
N GLU A 353 4.75 -28.58 -10.88
CA GLU A 353 5.85 -27.82 -10.29
C GLU A 353 7.07 -27.82 -11.20
N LYS A 354 7.73 -26.66 -11.27
CA LYS A 354 8.97 -26.47 -12.03
C LYS A 354 9.93 -25.60 -11.23
N GLY A 355 11.23 -25.92 -11.31
CA GLY A 355 12.29 -25.13 -10.68
C GLY A 355 12.29 -23.67 -11.10
N GLU A 356 12.03 -23.37 -12.37
CA GLU A 356 11.91 -22.01 -12.90
C GLU A 356 10.88 -21.17 -12.13
N TYR A 357 9.75 -21.75 -11.72
CA TYR A 357 8.75 -21.03 -10.95
C TYR A 357 9.23 -20.72 -9.54
N ALA A 358 10.02 -21.62 -8.91
CA ALA A 358 10.59 -21.37 -7.60
C ALA A 358 11.54 -20.16 -7.65
N ASP A 359 12.42 -20.07 -8.65
CA ASP A 359 13.34 -18.95 -8.84
C ASP A 359 12.60 -17.63 -9.07
N ASN A 360 11.54 -17.63 -9.89
CA ASN A 360 10.71 -16.46 -10.11
C ASN A 360 9.97 -16.01 -8.83
N ILE A 361 9.47 -16.95 -8.02
CA ILE A 361 8.86 -16.65 -6.73
C ILE A 361 9.86 -15.98 -5.80
N LEU A 362 11.09 -16.47 -5.69
CA LEU A 362 12.14 -15.86 -4.88
C LEU A 362 12.50 -14.45 -5.36
N LYS A 363 12.57 -14.24 -6.68
CA LYS A 363 12.78 -12.92 -7.28
C LYS A 363 11.62 -11.95 -6.92
N ASP A 364 10.39 -12.41 -7.01
CA ASP A 364 9.21 -11.61 -6.68
C ASP A 364 9.18 -11.26 -5.18
N LEU A 365 9.56 -12.19 -4.29
CA LEU A 365 9.66 -11.94 -2.85
C LEU A 365 10.71 -10.88 -2.53
N ARG A 366 11.90 -10.96 -3.14
CA ARG A 366 12.94 -9.91 -3.00
C ARG A 366 12.40 -8.56 -3.49
N THR A 367 11.71 -8.54 -4.61
CA THR A 367 11.07 -7.31 -5.15
C THR A 367 10.07 -6.72 -4.15
N LEU A 368 9.32 -7.55 -3.43
CA LEU A 368 8.38 -7.12 -2.38
C LEU A 368 9.09 -6.72 -1.07
N GLY A 369 10.41 -6.79 -0.98
CA GLY A 369 11.19 -6.48 0.22
C GLY A 369 11.14 -7.59 1.28
N VAL A 370 10.86 -8.82 0.86
CA VAL A 370 11.00 -10.04 1.67
C VAL A 370 12.26 -10.75 1.17
N ASP A 371 13.37 -10.44 1.83
CA ASP A 371 14.66 -10.98 1.46
C ASP A 371 14.82 -12.38 2.05
N VAL A 372 14.81 -13.38 1.17
CA VAL A 372 14.94 -14.78 1.51
C VAL A 372 16.42 -15.14 1.36
N ASP A 373 17.09 -15.29 2.47
CA ASP A 373 18.47 -15.80 2.51
C ASP A 373 18.43 -17.32 2.71
N ALA A 374 18.63 -18.05 1.62
CA ALA A 374 18.57 -19.53 1.63
C ALA A 374 19.67 -20.16 2.49
N ASP A 375 20.76 -19.44 2.74
CA ASP A 375 21.95 -19.95 3.47
C ASP A 375 21.85 -19.74 4.98
N LYS A 376 20.91 -18.88 5.45
CA LYS A 376 20.75 -18.57 6.87
C LYS A 376 19.59 -19.33 7.49
N LYS A 377 19.87 -20.41 8.20
CA LYS A 377 18.86 -21.20 8.93
C LYS A 377 18.24 -20.45 10.13
N ASP A 378 18.94 -19.48 10.68
CA ASP A 378 18.51 -18.71 11.88
C ASP A 378 18.15 -17.25 11.57
N GLY A 379 17.92 -16.92 10.28
CA GLY A 379 17.52 -15.58 9.84
C GLY A 379 16.06 -15.24 10.15
N TYR A 380 15.72 -13.94 10.02
CA TYR A 380 14.33 -13.48 10.12
C TYR A 380 13.42 -14.16 9.09
N VAL A 381 13.88 -14.35 7.85
CA VAL A 381 13.20 -15.12 6.79
C VAL A 381 14.02 -16.38 6.52
N THR A 382 13.38 -17.54 6.65
CA THR A 382 13.99 -18.82 6.35
C THR A 382 13.30 -19.51 5.19
N LEU A 383 14.05 -20.30 4.41
CA LEU A 383 13.53 -21.08 3.28
C LEU A 383 13.47 -22.55 3.64
N SER A 384 12.38 -23.21 3.31
CA SER A 384 12.19 -24.65 3.41
C SER A 384 11.34 -25.20 2.26
N HIS A 385 11.27 -26.51 2.14
CA HIS A 385 10.46 -27.20 1.15
C HIS A 385 9.67 -28.33 1.83
N THR A 386 8.42 -28.52 1.43
CA THR A 386 7.61 -29.63 1.93
C THR A 386 8.24 -30.97 1.59
N SER A 387 8.93 -31.06 0.44
CA SER A 387 9.67 -32.25 0.02
C SER A 387 10.83 -32.67 0.94
N ASP A 388 11.40 -31.74 1.73
CA ASP A 388 12.42 -32.07 2.75
C ASP A 388 11.83 -33.01 3.84
N HIS A 389 10.54 -33.00 4.01
CA HIS A 389 9.82 -33.73 5.06
C HIS A 389 9.02 -34.95 4.55
N PHE A 390 9.13 -35.35 3.27
CA PHE A 390 8.33 -36.44 2.71
C PHE A 390 8.49 -37.76 3.49
N ASP A 391 9.70 -38.12 3.92
CA ASP A 391 9.92 -39.32 4.71
C ASP A 391 9.26 -39.22 6.10
N HIS A 392 9.22 -38.03 6.70
CA HIS A 392 8.52 -37.80 7.95
C HIS A 392 7.00 -37.88 7.76
N ILE A 393 6.46 -37.23 6.76
CA ILE A 393 5.02 -37.26 6.42
C ILE A 393 4.56 -38.68 6.14
N LYS A 394 5.39 -39.48 5.45
CA LYS A 394 5.12 -40.92 5.22
C LYS A 394 5.04 -41.70 6.51
N LYS A 395 5.92 -41.43 7.50
CA LYS A 395 5.86 -42.06 8.83
C LYS A 395 4.58 -41.67 9.56
N GLU A 396 4.16 -40.42 9.48
CA GLU A 396 2.91 -39.94 10.08
C GLU A 396 1.67 -40.60 9.40
N ALA A 397 1.68 -40.75 8.06
CA ALA A 397 0.63 -41.49 7.35
C ALA A 397 0.51 -42.93 7.82
N ILE A 398 1.64 -43.63 8.04
CA ILE A 398 1.67 -44.99 8.62
C ILE A 398 1.10 -45.02 10.05
N LYS A 399 1.37 -43.99 10.86
CA LYS A 399 0.76 -43.89 12.20
C LYS A 399 -0.76 -43.77 12.13
N LEU A 400 -1.30 -42.96 11.17
CA LEU A 400 -2.75 -42.87 10.97
C LEU A 400 -3.37 -44.25 10.60
N ILE A 401 -2.70 -45.00 9.71
CA ILE A 401 -3.16 -46.37 9.35
C ILE A 401 -3.18 -47.26 10.59
N LYS A 402 -2.08 -47.30 11.38
CA LYS A 402 -1.97 -48.11 12.60
C LYS A 402 -2.97 -47.71 13.68
N ALA A 403 -3.41 -46.46 13.69
CA ALA A 403 -4.41 -45.93 14.60
C ALA A 403 -5.84 -46.09 14.06
N GLU A 404 -6.03 -46.83 12.96
CA GLU A 404 -7.33 -47.01 12.27
C GLU A 404 -7.99 -45.68 11.85
N LYS A 405 -7.20 -44.65 11.67
CA LYS A 405 -7.62 -43.30 11.25
C LYS A 405 -7.36 -43.00 9.77
N ALA A 406 -6.90 -44.00 9.01
CA ALA A 406 -6.74 -43.90 7.56
C ALA A 406 -6.87 -45.31 6.94
N PHE A 407 -7.35 -45.38 5.72
CA PHE A 407 -7.54 -46.60 4.95
C PHE A 407 -7.17 -46.40 3.49
N MET A 408 -6.76 -47.46 2.82
CA MET A 408 -6.45 -47.51 1.40
C MET A 408 -7.73 -47.71 0.60
N ASP A 409 -7.84 -46.98 -0.52
CA ASP A 409 -9.03 -47.02 -1.37
C ASP A 409 -8.63 -47.01 -2.84
N ASP A 410 -9.25 -47.85 -3.67
CA ASP A 410 -9.07 -47.89 -5.12
C ASP A 410 -10.34 -47.45 -5.89
N THR A 411 -11.30 -46.87 -5.20
CA THR A 411 -12.54 -46.36 -5.80
C THR A 411 -12.18 -45.30 -6.84
N PRO A 412 -12.67 -45.44 -8.10
CA PRO A 412 -12.44 -44.43 -9.13
C PRO A 412 -12.92 -43.05 -8.71
N GLN A 413 -12.24 -41.98 -9.20
CA GLN A 413 -12.49 -40.61 -8.78
C GLN A 413 -13.96 -40.17 -8.91
N GLU A 414 -14.61 -40.52 -10.00
CA GLU A 414 -16.03 -40.18 -10.24
C GLU A 414 -16.96 -40.87 -9.25
N SER A 415 -16.76 -42.17 -9.04
CA SER A 415 -17.53 -42.96 -8.06
C SER A 415 -17.29 -42.46 -6.64
N MET A 416 -16.02 -42.18 -6.26
CA MET A 416 -15.68 -41.58 -4.98
C MET A 416 -16.38 -40.24 -4.74
N LYS A 417 -16.51 -39.41 -5.78
CA LYS A 417 -17.25 -38.13 -5.70
C LYS A 417 -18.72 -38.39 -5.39
N ILE A 418 -19.35 -39.36 -6.09
CA ILE A 418 -20.76 -39.70 -5.89
C ILE A 418 -20.96 -40.22 -4.48
N GLU A 419 -20.13 -41.18 -4.00
CA GLU A 419 -20.20 -41.73 -2.63
C GLU A 419 -20.07 -40.64 -1.58
N ARG A 420 -19.13 -39.72 -1.75
CA ARG A 420 -18.93 -38.60 -0.82
C ARG A 420 -20.10 -37.61 -0.82
N ASP A 421 -20.71 -37.33 -1.98
CA ASP A 421 -21.91 -36.50 -2.08
C ASP A 421 -23.13 -37.16 -1.47
N ALA A 422 -23.29 -38.53 -1.66
CA ALA A 422 -24.32 -39.34 -1.06
C ALA A 422 -24.08 -39.69 0.44
N ARG A 423 -22.88 -39.34 0.97
CA ARG A 423 -22.43 -39.66 2.35
C ARG A 423 -22.34 -41.16 2.62
N GLU A 424 -22.03 -41.93 1.59
CA GLU A 424 -21.88 -43.39 1.66
C GLU A 424 -20.41 -43.74 1.92
N ASN A 425 -20.22 -44.77 2.76
CA ASN A 425 -18.89 -45.27 3.07
C ASN A 425 -18.31 -46.04 1.88
N SER A 426 -17.02 -45.84 1.61
CA SER A 426 -16.28 -46.69 0.68
C SER A 426 -16.25 -48.12 1.17
N ARG A 427 -16.31 -49.08 0.24
CA ARG A 427 -16.17 -50.51 0.50
C ARG A 427 -14.90 -50.88 1.28
N HIS A 428 -13.86 -50.07 1.20
CA HIS A 428 -12.56 -50.28 1.85
C HIS A 428 -12.41 -49.62 3.21
N ARG A 429 -13.40 -48.80 3.63
CA ARG A 429 -13.30 -48.00 4.85
C ARG A 429 -12.94 -48.77 6.12
N ASP A 430 -13.40 -50.00 6.20
CA ASP A 430 -13.21 -50.84 7.37
C ASP A 430 -12.24 -52.02 7.13
N SER A 431 -11.37 -51.87 6.10
CA SER A 431 -10.31 -52.84 5.83
C SER A 431 -9.31 -52.94 6.99
N ALA A 432 -8.80 -54.16 7.25
CA ALA A 432 -7.86 -54.41 8.33
C ALA A 432 -6.54 -53.59 8.19
N VAL A 433 -5.91 -53.27 9.30
CA VAL A 433 -4.68 -52.45 9.36
C VAL A 433 -3.55 -53.06 8.55
N ASP A 434 -3.35 -54.37 8.60
CA ASP A 434 -2.30 -55.07 7.86
C ASP A 434 -2.51 -54.99 6.34
N VAL A 435 -3.77 -55.11 5.89
CA VAL A 435 -4.14 -54.95 4.48
C VAL A 435 -3.82 -53.50 4.03
N ASN A 436 -4.21 -52.51 4.81
CA ASN A 436 -3.96 -51.10 4.52
C ASN A 436 -2.44 -50.80 4.48
N LEU A 437 -1.65 -51.31 5.43
CA LEU A 437 -0.21 -51.15 5.45
C LEU A 437 0.47 -51.79 4.25
N LYS A 438 0.04 -53.00 3.87
CA LYS A 438 0.57 -53.69 2.68
C LYS A 438 0.27 -52.90 1.42
N GLN A 439 -0.97 -52.46 1.26
CA GLN A 439 -1.40 -51.69 0.07
C GLN A 439 -0.72 -50.31 -0.03
N PHE A 440 -0.57 -49.62 1.12
CA PHE A 440 0.18 -48.34 1.18
C PHE A 440 1.64 -48.54 0.77
N LYS A 441 2.27 -49.63 1.22
CA LYS A 441 3.65 -49.94 0.78
C LYS A 441 3.74 -50.17 -0.72
N LEU A 442 2.79 -50.94 -1.29
CA LEU A 442 2.74 -51.22 -2.74
C LEU A 442 2.55 -49.90 -3.56
N MET A 443 1.64 -49.03 -3.08
CA MET A 443 1.42 -47.72 -3.71
C MET A 443 2.71 -46.87 -3.67
N CYS A 444 3.40 -46.83 -2.55
CA CYS A 444 4.66 -46.08 -2.42
C CYS A 444 5.80 -46.64 -3.28
N LEU A 445 5.71 -47.92 -3.68
CA LEU A 445 6.66 -48.57 -4.61
C LEU A 445 6.23 -48.43 -6.09
N GLY A 446 5.12 -47.73 -6.38
CA GLY A 446 4.56 -47.61 -7.73
C GLY A 446 3.84 -48.86 -8.26
N GLN A 447 3.65 -49.88 -7.42
CA GLN A 447 3.05 -51.16 -7.78
C GLN A 447 1.52 -51.18 -7.65
N ALA A 448 0.94 -50.12 -7.09
CA ALA A 448 -0.51 -49.98 -6.93
C ALA A 448 -0.96 -48.54 -7.29
N PRO A 449 -0.87 -48.11 -8.57
CA PRO A 449 -1.09 -46.74 -8.98
C PRO A 449 -2.56 -46.30 -8.91
N ALA A 450 -3.52 -47.26 -8.89
CA ALA A 450 -4.94 -46.94 -8.77
C ALA A 450 -5.36 -46.63 -7.31
N TRP A 451 -4.51 -46.95 -6.34
CA TRP A 451 -4.82 -46.79 -4.93
C TRP A 451 -4.45 -45.41 -4.39
N CYS A 452 -5.24 -44.91 -3.45
CA CYS A 452 -4.95 -43.76 -2.65
C CYS A 452 -5.15 -44.01 -1.16
N LEU A 453 -4.56 -43.22 -0.29
CA LEU A 453 -4.83 -43.25 1.15
C LEU A 453 -5.87 -42.17 1.48
N ARG A 454 -6.92 -42.56 2.19
CA ARG A 454 -7.95 -41.63 2.68
C ARG A 454 -7.89 -41.55 4.20
N ALA A 455 -8.11 -40.36 4.74
CA ALA A 455 -8.34 -40.20 6.18
C ALA A 455 -9.72 -40.71 6.55
N LYS A 456 -9.83 -41.46 7.65
CA LYS A 456 -11.10 -41.97 8.20
C LYS A 456 -11.61 -40.97 9.22
N ILE A 457 -12.40 -39.98 8.77
CA ILE A 457 -12.92 -38.90 9.60
C ILE A 457 -14.42 -39.09 9.86
N ASP A 458 -15.29 -38.55 9.00
CA ASP A 458 -16.74 -38.62 9.18
C ASP A 458 -17.47 -38.46 7.84
N MET A 459 -17.97 -39.54 7.27
CA MET A 459 -18.71 -39.49 6.00
C MET A 459 -20.09 -38.86 6.14
N SER A 460 -20.65 -38.75 7.36
CA SER A 460 -21.96 -38.15 7.61
C SER A 460 -21.89 -36.61 7.72
N SER A 461 -20.70 -36.04 7.83
CA SER A 461 -20.49 -34.63 8.06
C SER A 461 -21.11 -33.73 6.97
N ASP A 462 -21.72 -32.60 7.37
CA ASP A 462 -22.15 -31.56 6.44
C ASP A 462 -20.96 -30.87 5.74
N ASN A 463 -19.83 -30.83 6.42
CA ASN A 463 -18.58 -30.33 5.84
C ASN A 463 -17.95 -31.39 4.91
N GLY A 464 -18.04 -31.17 3.61
CA GLY A 464 -17.50 -32.08 2.59
C GLY A 464 -15.99 -32.36 2.72
N THR A 465 -15.21 -31.47 3.37
CA THR A 465 -13.77 -31.67 3.57
C THR A 465 -13.48 -32.75 4.66
N LEU A 466 -14.44 -33.06 5.50
CA LEU A 466 -14.33 -34.10 6.53
C LEU A 466 -14.81 -35.47 6.04
N ARG A 467 -15.45 -35.57 4.86
CA ARG A 467 -15.94 -36.82 4.30
C ARG A 467 -14.80 -37.64 3.71
N ASP A 468 -14.02 -38.24 4.58
CA ASP A 468 -12.90 -39.14 4.28
C ASP A 468 -12.03 -38.66 3.09
N PRO A 469 -11.31 -37.56 3.24
CA PRO A 469 -10.53 -36.98 2.16
C PRO A 469 -9.32 -37.83 1.76
N VAL A 470 -8.93 -37.76 0.49
CA VAL A 470 -7.68 -38.32 -0.01
C VAL A 470 -6.51 -37.53 0.55
N ILE A 471 -5.57 -38.22 1.23
CA ILE A 471 -4.43 -37.62 1.92
C ILE A 471 -3.07 -38.04 1.33
N TYR A 472 -3.02 -39.14 0.56
CA TYR A 472 -1.81 -39.60 -0.14
C TYR A 472 -2.21 -40.29 -1.44
N ARG A 473 -1.45 -40.04 -2.53
CA ARG A 473 -1.81 -40.62 -3.84
C ARG A 473 -0.55 -40.98 -4.64
N ALA A 474 -0.70 -42.00 -5.49
CA ALA A 474 0.32 -42.38 -6.46
C ALA A 474 0.49 -41.29 -7.52
N ASN A 475 1.74 -41.00 -7.88
CA ASN A 475 2.12 -40.12 -9.00
C ASN A 475 3.52 -40.51 -9.45
N ALA A 476 3.65 -40.98 -10.68
CA ALA A 476 4.91 -41.42 -11.25
C ALA A 476 5.73 -40.29 -11.90
N THR A 477 5.20 -39.05 -11.97
CA THR A 477 5.91 -37.90 -12.50
C THR A 477 7.15 -37.61 -11.66
N PRO A 478 8.36 -37.50 -12.26
CA PRO A 478 9.57 -37.12 -11.53
C PRO A 478 9.39 -35.76 -10.84
N HIS A 479 9.79 -35.70 -9.58
CA HIS A 479 9.72 -34.46 -8.80
C HIS A 479 10.95 -33.59 -9.06
N HIS A 480 10.80 -32.30 -9.21
CA HIS A 480 11.88 -31.36 -9.61
C HIS A 480 13.09 -31.34 -8.64
N ARG A 481 12.93 -31.76 -7.35
CA ARG A 481 14.01 -31.83 -6.35
C ARG A 481 14.38 -33.25 -5.95
N THR A 482 13.42 -34.16 -5.84
CA THR A 482 13.65 -35.52 -5.36
C THR A 482 13.64 -36.55 -6.49
N GLU A 483 13.50 -36.10 -7.73
CA GLU A 483 13.51 -36.89 -8.94
C GLU A 483 12.54 -38.09 -8.85
N THR A 484 13.04 -39.31 -9.06
CA THR A 484 12.25 -40.56 -9.04
C THR A 484 12.23 -41.27 -7.68
N LYS A 485 12.77 -40.64 -6.61
CA LYS A 485 12.85 -41.23 -5.27
C LYS A 485 11.48 -41.66 -4.73
N TYR A 486 10.42 -40.92 -5.04
CA TYR A 486 9.08 -41.21 -4.59
C TYR A 486 8.16 -41.49 -5.77
N GLN A 487 7.23 -42.45 -5.60
CA GLN A 487 6.18 -42.85 -6.55
C GLN A 487 4.79 -42.52 -6.04
N ALA A 488 4.70 -41.96 -4.84
CA ALA A 488 3.46 -41.48 -4.22
C ALA A 488 3.77 -40.26 -3.34
N TYR A 489 2.85 -39.31 -3.27
CA TYR A 489 3.02 -38.05 -2.62
C TYR A 489 1.85 -37.74 -1.68
N PRO A 490 2.11 -37.02 -0.57
CA PRO A 490 1.04 -36.53 0.27
C PRO A 490 0.25 -35.44 -0.44
N THR A 491 -1.00 -35.26 -0.06
CA THR A 491 -1.75 -34.06 -0.45
C THR A 491 -1.43 -32.91 0.50
N TYR A 492 -1.71 -31.68 0.06
CA TYR A 492 -1.59 -30.48 0.89
C TYR A 492 -2.26 -30.62 2.26
N ASP A 493 -3.45 -31.24 2.29
CA ASP A 493 -4.27 -31.36 3.50
C ASP A 493 -3.61 -32.21 4.60
N LEU A 494 -2.77 -33.18 4.22
CA LEU A 494 -1.96 -33.97 5.17
C LEU A 494 -0.63 -33.27 5.46
N ALA A 495 0.07 -32.80 4.42
CA ALA A 495 1.43 -32.28 4.54
C ALA A 495 1.47 -30.98 5.35
N CYS A 496 0.56 -30.03 5.07
CA CYS A 496 0.57 -28.71 5.66
C CYS A 496 0.50 -28.71 7.21
N PRO A 497 -0.47 -29.37 7.89
CA PRO A 497 -0.53 -29.39 9.35
C PRO A 497 0.69 -30.09 9.98
N ILE A 498 1.21 -31.15 9.37
CA ILE A 498 2.38 -31.87 9.87
C ILE A 498 3.61 -30.97 9.83
N VAL A 499 3.89 -30.34 8.68
CA VAL A 499 5.08 -29.53 8.49
C VAL A 499 4.96 -28.21 9.25
N ASP A 500 3.79 -27.56 9.31
CA ASP A 500 3.55 -26.39 10.16
C ASP A 500 3.88 -26.67 11.63
N SER A 501 3.46 -27.84 12.13
CA SER A 501 3.79 -28.26 13.51
C SER A 501 5.27 -28.52 13.71
N LEU A 502 5.92 -29.21 12.74
CA LEU A 502 7.32 -29.61 12.79
C LEU A 502 8.28 -28.40 12.75
N GLU A 503 8.02 -27.44 11.87
CA GLU A 503 8.84 -26.24 11.67
C GLU A 503 8.57 -25.12 12.71
N GLY A 504 7.70 -25.36 13.67
CA GLY A 504 7.45 -24.42 14.76
C GLY A 504 6.49 -23.28 14.41
N VAL A 505 5.72 -23.37 13.31
CA VAL A 505 4.72 -22.34 12.95
C VAL A 505 3.73 -22.17 14.09
N THR A 506 3.60 -20.97 14.63
CA THR A 506 2.65 -20.67 15.72
C THR A 506 1.30 -20.20 15.18
N HIS A 507 1.33 -19.41 14.12
CA HIS A 507 0.14 -18.83 13.49
C HIS A 507 0.14 -19.07 11.97
N ALA A 508 -0.82 -19.85 11.52
CA ALA A 508 -1.05 -20.14 10.11
C ALA A 508 -2.07 -19.17 9.54
N LEU A 509 -1.60 -18.14 8.84
CA LEU A 509 -2.48 -17.22 8.12
C LEU A 509 -3.00 -17.92 6.86
N ARG A 510 -4.32 -17.97 6.69
CA ARG A 510 -4.99 -18.64 5.56
C ARG A 510 -6.10 -17.74 4.99
N THR A 511 -6.38 -17.88 3.69
CA THR A 511 -7.53 -17.19 3.10
C THR A 511 -8.84 -17.83 3.54
N THR A 512 -9.91 -17.03 3.63
CA THR A 512 -11.25 -17.49 4.03
C THR A 512 -11.80 -18.61 3.14
N GLU A 513 -11.24 -18.83 1.97
CA GLU A 513 -11.56 -19.95 1.08
C GLU A 513 -11.19 -21.32 1.68
N TYR A 514 -10.32 -21.35 2.69
CA TYR A 514 -9.89 -22.55 3.39
C TYR A 514 -10.66 -22.80 4.70
N ASN A 515 -11.63 -21.94 5.06
CA ASN A 515 -12.34 -22.09 6.35
C ASN A 515 -12.97 -23.46 6.53
N ASP A 516 -13.53 -24.05 5.46
CA ASP A 516 -14.12 -25.40 5.52
C ASP A 516 -13.07 -26.47 5.88
N ARG A 517 -11.79 -26.21 5.55
CA ARG A 517 -10.66 -27.12 5.84
C ARG A 517 -10.02 -26.88 7.22
N ASP A 518 -10.46 -25.89 7.98
CA ASP A 518 -9.86 -25.60 9.30
C ASP A 518 -10.15 -26.74 10.29
N ALA A 519 -11.35 -27.32 10.24
CA ALA A 519 -11.71 -28.50 11.04
C ALA A 519 -10.87 -29.72 10.65
N GLN A 520 -10.64 -29.94 9.35
CA GLN A 520 -9.78 -31.01 8.84
C GLN A 520 -8.32 -30.82 9.29
N TYR A 521 -7.79 -29.59 9.22
CA TYR A 521 -6.44 -29.26 9.68
C TYR A 521 -6.28 -29.57 11.19
N ALA A 522 -7.24 -29.14 12.00
CA ALA A 522 -7.24 -29.41 13.43
C ALA A 522 -7.31 -30.92 13.74
N TRP A 523 -8.13 -31.69 12.99
CA TRP A 523 -8.24 -33.11 13.12
C TRP A 523 -6.91 -33.84 12.92
N PHE A 524 -6.10 -33.46 11.91
CA PHE A 524 -4.77 -34.06 11.70
C PHE A 524 -3.83 -33.79 12.86
N LEU A 525 -3.79 -32.53 13.38
CA LEU A 525 -2.95 -32.19 14.53
C LEU A 525 -3.32 -33.02 15.76
N GLU A 526 -4.62 -33.23 15.99
CA GLU A 526 -5.13 -34.03 17.11
C GLU A 526 -4.89 -35.55 16.90
N ALA A 527 -5.23 -36.08 15.73
CA ALA A 527 -5.09 -37.49 15.40
C ALA A 527 -3.66 -37.99 15.51
N LEU A 528 -2.68 -37.11 15.15
CA LEU A 528 -1.24 -37.41 15.21
C LEU A 528 -0.57 -36.91 16.50
N LYS A 529 -1.32 -36.27 17.40
CA LYS A 529 -0.82 -35.66 18.66
C LYS A 529 0.32 -34.67 18.42
N LEU A 530 0.17 -33.84 17.39
CA LEU A 530 1.12 -32.84 17.04
C LEU A 530 0.89 -31.53 17.80
N ARG A 531 1.90 -30.63 17.81
CA ARG A 531 1.79 -29.31 18.40
C ARG A 531 0.69 -28.52 17.69
N LYS A 532 -0.19 -27.89 18.45
CA LYS A 532 -1.30 -27.09 17.90
C LYS A 532 -0.75 -25.81 17.24
N VAL A 533 -1.29 -25.51 16.07
CA VAL A 533 -1.03 -24.29 15.30
C VAL A 533 -2.33 -23.47 15.25
N ARG A 534 -2.26 -22.19 15.55
CA ARG A 534 -3.42 -21.30 15.49
C ARG A 534 -3.68 -20.86 14.06
N ILE A 535 -4.93 -20.89 13.63
CA ILE A 535 -5.32 -20.43 12.30
C ILE A 535 -5.84 -18.99 12.42
N HIS A 536 -5.38 -18.14 11.53
CA HIS A 536 -5.86 -16.76 11.39
C HIS A 536 -6.33 -16.52 9.96
N SER A 537 -7.66 -16.38 9.77
CA SER A 537 -8.25 -16.26 8.45
C SER A 537 -8.33 -14.80 8.00
N PHE A 538 -8.04 -14.55 6.71
CA PHE A 538 -8.19 -13.26 6.06
C PHE A 538 -8.80 -13.41 4.65
N ALA A 539 -9.53 -12.39 4.17
CA ALA A 539 -10.08 -12.39 2.82
C ALA A 539 -8.99 -12.14 1.77
N ARG A 540 -9.08 -12.83 0.65
CA ARG A 540 -8.21 -12.54 -0.50
C ARG A 540 -8.48 -11.14 -1.06
N VAL A 541 -7.50 -10.60 -1.81
CA VAL A 541 -7.68 -9.38 -2.60
C VAL A 541 -8.36 -9.72 -3.91
N ASN A 542 -9.44 -9.04 -4.21
CA ASN A 542 -10.09 -9.06 -5.51
C ASN A 542 -10.14 -7.64 -6.06
N PHE A 543 -9.74 -7.48 -7.32
CA PHE A 543 -9.92 -6.24 -8.07
C PHE A 543 -10.91 -6.44 -9.20
N VAL A 544 -11.71 -5.42 -9.48
CA VAL A 544 -12.59 -5.41 -10.66
C VAL A 544 -11.76 -5.49 -11.94
N ARG A 545 -12.32 -6.07 -12.99
CA ARG A 545 -11.69 -6.21 -14.33
C ARG A 545 -10.31 -6.89 -14.29
N THR A 546 -10.08 -7.75 -13.30
CA THR A 546 -8.78 -8.38 -13.09
C THR A 546 -8.90 -9.90 -13.14
N LEU A 547 -8.09 -10.51 -13.99
CA LEU A 547 -8.06 -11.95 -14.17
C LEU A 547 -7.03 -12.57 -13.22
N MET A 548 -7.50 -13.38 -12.25
CA MET A 548 -6.64 -14.01 -11.25
C MET A 548 -6.43 -15.52 -11.49
N SER A 549 -7.13 -16.11 -12.44
CA SER A 549 -7.03 -17.53 -12.77
C SER A 549 -5.75 -17.84 -13.51
N LYS A 550 -4.82 -18.60 -12.92
CA LYS A 550 -3.56 -19.03 -13.56
C LYS A 550 -3.79 -19.70 -14.93
N ARG A 551 -4.79 -20.58 -15.02
CA ARG A 551 -5.14 -21.26 -16.29
C ARG A 551 -5.54 -20.28 -17.40
N LYS A 552 -6.38 -19.28 -17.07
CA LYS A 552 -6.83 -18.27 -18.03
C LYS A 552 -5.68 -17.28 -18.37
N LEU A 553 -4.78 -16.99 -17.43
CA LEU A 553 -3.57 -16.18 -17.70
C LEU A 553 -2.61 -16.93 -18.64
N ALA A 554 -2.39 -18.23 -18.41
CA ALA A 554 -1.55 -19.07 -19.28
C ALA A 554 -2.12 -19.09 -20.71
N TRP A 555 -3.44 -19.27 -20.86
CA TRP A 555 -4.10 -19.22 -22.15
C TRP A 555 -3.83 -17.91 -22.92
N LEU A 556 -3.84 -16.75 -22.23
CA LEU A 556 -3.53 -15.46 -22.87
C LEU A 556 -2.09 -15.38 -23.38
N VAL A 557 -1.14 -16.00 -22.67
CA VAL A 557 0.26 -16.07 -23.11
C VAL A 557 0.40 -17.02 -24.30
N ASP A 558 -0.21 -18.20 -24.21
CA ASP A 558 -0.17 -19.23 -25.27
C ASP A 558 -0.80 -18.74 -26.58
N GLU A 559 -1.93 -18.01 -26.48
CA GLU A 559 -2.62 -17.37 -27.60
C GLU A 559 -1.99 -16.06 -28.08
N LYS A 560 -0.83 -15.66 -27.49
CA LYS A 560 -0.10 -14.42 -27.83
C LYS A 560 -0.97 -13.15 -27.78
N LYS A 561 -1.96 -13.11 -26.89
CA LYS A 561 -2.76 -11.92 -26.60
C LYS A 561 -2.01 -10.92 -25.73
N VAL A 562 -0.97 -11.38 -25.07
CA VAL A 562 -0.03 -10.63 -24.24
C VAL A 562 1.38 -11.10 -24.54
N ASP A 563 2.41 -10.32 -24.17
CA ASP A 563 3.80 -10.65 -24.46
C ASP A 563 4.29 -11.88 -23.65
N ASP A 564 4.14 -11.81 -22.34
CA ASP A 564 4.57 -12.85 -21.40
C ASP A 564 3.92 -12.65 -20.01
N TRP A 565 4.39 -13.40 -19.01
CA TRP A 565 3.93 -13.29 -17.63
C TRP A 565 4.27 -11.97 -16.93
N SER A 566 5.16 -11.13 -17.49
CA SER A 566 5.50 -9.79 -17.03
C SER A 566 4.68 -8.69 -17.73
N ASP A 567 3.71 -9.05 -18.57
CA ASP A 567 2.87 -8.08 -19.26
C ASP A 567 2.20 -7.11 -18.28
N PRO A 568 2.27 -5.79 -18.50
CA PRO A 568 1.71 -4.77 -17.60
C PRO A 568 0.21 -4.85 -17.36
N ARG A 569 -0.53 -5.63 -18.14
CA ARG A 569 -1.98 -5.89 -17.97
C ARG A 569 -2.25 -7.04 -17.01
N PHE A 570 -1.22 -7.83 -16.67
CA PHE A 570 -1.34 -8.96 -15.74
C PHE A 570 -1.27 -8.52 -14.29
N PRO A 571 -2.01 -9.19 -13.40
CA PRO A 571 -1.95 -8.96 -11.95
C PRO A 571 -0.75 -9.66 -11.29
N THR A 572 0.18 -10.22 -12.06
CA THR A 572 1.43 -10.79 -11.55
C THR A 572 2.27 -9.70 -10.92
N ILE A 573 3.13 -10.06 -9.96
CA ILE A 573 4.02 -9.07 -9.32
C ILE A 573 4.90 -8.40 -10.37
N GLN A 574 5.47 -9.16 -11.30
CA GLN A 574 6.28 -8.61 -12.38
C GLN A 574 5.48 -7.67 -13.28
N GLY A 575 4.25 -8.04 -13.66
CA GLY A 575 3.38 -7.22 -14.50
C GLY A 575 2.97 -5.91 -13.82
N VAL A 576 2.52 -5.94 -12.57
CA VAL A 576 2.11 -4.72 -11.87
C VAL A 576 3.31 -3.78 -11.59
N ILE A 577 4.47 -4.32 -11.26
CA ILE A 577 5.70 -3.52 -11.10
C ILE A 577 6.11 -2.92 -12.45
N ARG A 578 6.05 -3.68 -13.54
CA ARG A 578 6.33 -3.18 -14.89
C ARG A 578 5.33 -2.10 -15.32
N ARG A 579 4.08 -2.16 -14.86
CA ARG A 579 3.08 -1.11 -15.06
C ARG A 579 3.32 0.15 -14.22
N GLY A 580 4.29 0.13 -13.31
CA GLY A 580 4.67 1.28 -12.50
C GLY A 580 4.08 1.27 -11.08
N VAL A 581 3.74 0.11 -10.56
CA VAL A 581 3.37 -0.02 -9.15
C VAL A 581 4.62 0.13 -8.27
N SER A 582 4.57 1.05 -7.32
CA SER A 582 5.56 1.20 -6.27
C SER A 582 5.37 0.12 -5.21
N VAL A 583 6.44 -0.59 -4.84
CA VAL A 583 6.40 -1.59 -3.77
C VAL A 583 5.94 -0.96 -2.46
N LYS A 584 6.37 0.27 -2.16
CA LYS A 584 5.92 1.03 -0.99
C LYS A 584 4.40 1.22 -1.00
N ALA A 585 3.84 1.70 -2.12
CA ALA A 585 2.39 1.90 -2.24
C ALA A 585 1.62 0.58 -2.15
N LEU A 586 2.16 -0.51 -2.72
CA LEU A 586 1.55 -1.84 -2.64
C LEU A 586 1.51 -2.35 -1.20
N ARG A 587 2.59 -2.21 -0.43
CA ARG A 587 2.64 -2.57 0.99
C ARG A 587 1.65 -1.74 1.80
N GLU A 588 1.67 -0.42 1.67
CA GLU A 588 0.74 0.48 2.36
C GLU A 588 -0.72 0.14 2.04
N PHE A 589 -1.04 -0.11 0.77
CA PHE A 589 -2.39 -0.47 0.35
C PHE A 589 -2.84 -1.80 0.98
N ILE A 590 -2.03 -2.84 0.90
CA ILE A 590 -2.33 -4.15 1.46
C ILE A 590 -2.51 -4.08 2.97
N LEU A 591 -1.62 -3.41 3.67
CA LEU A 591 -1.71 -3.26 5.13
C LEU A 591 -2.91 -2.39 5.55
N SER A 592 -3.30 -1.40 4.71
CA SER A 592 -4.53 -0.63 4.96
C SER A 592 -5.80 -1.48 4.87
N GLN A 593 -5.83 -2.50 3.99
CA GLN A 593 -6.90 -3.49 3.92
C GLN A 593 -6.85 -4.48 5.09
N GLY A 594 -5.65 -4.75 5.59
CA GLY A 594 -5.39 -5.61 6.72
C GLY A 594 -5.87 -7.05 6.57
N ALA A 595 -6.02 -7.72 7.71
CA ALA A 595 -6.48 -9.10 7.81
C ALA A 595 -8.02 -9.23 7.95
N SER A 596 -8.78 -8.30 7.35
CA SER A 596 -10.25 -8.40 7.30
C SER A 596 -10.69 -9.72 6.66
N ARG A 597 -11.76 -10.34 7.19
CA ARG A 597 -12.40 -11.53 6.62
C ARG A 597 -13.44 -11.20 5.54
N ASN A 598 -13.77 -9.92 5.35
CA ASN A 598 -14.78 -9.50 4.37
C ASN A 598 -14.19 -9.52 2.96
N ILE A 599 -14.79 -10.26 2.06
CA ILE A 599 -14.42 -10.26 0.65
C ILE A 599 -14.99 -8.99 0.02
N VAL A 600 -14.12 -8.15 -0.53
CA VAL A 600 -14.48 -6.89 -1.20
C VAL A 600 -13.86 -6.88 -2.59
N ASN A 601 -14.64 -6.53 -3.60
CA ASN A 601 -14.12 -6.21 -4.92
C ASN A 601 -13.65 -4.76 -4.91
N LEU A 602 -12.36 -4.56 -5.07
CA LEU A 602 -11.70 -3.25 -4.98
C LEU A 602 -11.62 -2.61 -6.36
N GLU A 603 -11.88 -1.32 -6.40
CA GLU A 603 -11.58 -0.50 -7.58
C GLU A 603 -10.09 -0.11 -7.57
N TRP A 604 -9.46 -0.12 -8.74
CA TRP A 604 -8.06 0.25 -8.89
C TRP A 604 -7.77 1.73 -8.59
N ASP A 605 -8.77 2.60 -8.71
CA ASP A 605 -8.58 4.06 -8.59
C ASP A 605 -7.99 4.48 -7.25
N SER A 606 -8.46 3.88 -6.16
CA SER A 606 -7.93 4.16 -4.81
C SER A 606 -6.48 3.72 -4.63
N PHE A 607 -6.12 2.61 -5.26
CA PHE A 607 -4.75 2.10 -5.28
C PHE A 607 -3.83 3.02 -6.12
N TRP A 608 -4.25 3.40 -7.31
CA TRP A 608 -3.49 4.29 -8.19
C TRP A 608 -3.30 5.68 -7.59
N ALA A 609 -4.30 6.21 -6.86
CA ALA A 609 -4.15 7.47 -6.13
C ALA A 609 -3.06 7.37 -5.04
N LEU A 610 -2.97 6.25 -4.31
CA LEU A 610 -1.92 5.99 -3.34
C LEU A 610 -0.56 5.82 -4.02
N ASN A 611 -0.53 5.10 -5.13
CA ASN A 611 0.68 4.89 -5.92
C ASN A 611 1.26 6.20 -6.47
N LYS A 612 0.40 7.07 -7.00
CA LYS A 612 0.77 8.43 -7.40
C LYS A 612 1.39 9.21 -6.25
N ALA A 613 0.79 9.18 -5.06
CA ALA A 613 1.31 9.89 -3.90
C ALA A 613 2.71 9.41 -3.48
N ALA A 614 3.07 8.15 -3.78
CA ALA A 614 4.40 7.62 -3.53
C ALA A 614 5.45 8.17 -4.50
N TYR A 615 5.07 8.48 -5.75
CA TYR A 615 5.99 9.00 -6.78
C TYR A 615 6.04 10.53 -6.84
N GLU A 616 4.94 11.22 -6.51
CA GLU A 616 4.81 12.68 -6.62
C GLU A 616 6.02 13.46 -6.04
N PRO A 617 6.58 13.10 -4.86
CA PRO A 617 7.68 13.85 -4.26
C PRO A 617 9.02 13.70 -4.99
N THR A 618 9.24 12.59 -5.68
CA THR A 618 10.59 12.23 -6.19
C THR A 618 10.69 12.12 -7.71
N ALA A 619 9.55 12.10 -8.41
CA ALA A 619 9.54 11.90 -9.85
C ALA A 619 10.18 13.10 -10.58
N LEU A 620 11.14 12.79 -11.45
CA LEU A 620 11.73 13.77 -12.36
C LEU A 620 10.64 14.31 -13.30
N ARG A 621 10.54 15.62 -13.43
CA ARG A 621 9.52 16.28 -14.25
C ARG A 621 10.10 16.70 -15.57
N LEU A 622 9.60 16.14 -16.65
CA LEU A 622 9.99 16.38 -18.03
C LEU A 622 8.79 16.88 -18.84
N MET A 623 9.02 17.21 -20.08
CA MET A 623 7.98 17.53 -21.05
C MET A 623 8.02 16.55 -22.21
N ALA A 624 6.86 16.27 -22.78
CA ALA A 624 6.71 15.48 -24.01
C ALA A 624 5.53 16.03 -24.81
N VAL A 625 5.64 15.98 -26.13
CA VAL A 625 4.62 16.39 -27.10
C VAL A 625 4.39 15.26 -28.07
N GLU A 626 3.13 14.94 -28.39
CA GLU A 626 2.82 13.92 -29.38
C GLU A 626 3.41 14.30 -30.74
N ALA A 627 4.02 13.34 -31.41
CA ALA A 627 4.65 13.57 -32.71
C ALA A 627 3.63 13.82 -33.83
N SER A 628 2.43 13.21 -33.69
CA SER A 628 1.33 13.39 -34.63
C SER A 628 0.54 14.65 -34.27
N GLY A 629 0.44 15.59 -35.21
CA GLY A 629 -0.37 16.81 -35.05
C GLY A 629 0.25 17.89 -34.16
N CYS A 630 1.52 17.77 -33.77
CA CYS A 630 2.19 18.88 -33.07
C CYS A 630 2.29 20.13 -33.94
N VAL A 631 2.19 21.29 -33.31
CA VAL A 631 2.18 22.59 -33.97
C VAL A 631 3.41 23.38 -33.55
N GLU A 632 4.07 24.05 -34.51
CA GLU A 632 5.19 24.93 -34.26
C GLU A 632 4.68 26.30 -33.76
N LEU A 633 5.34 26.86 -32.75
CA LEU A 633 5.15 28.22 -32.22
C LEU A 633 6.44 28.96 -32.40
N ASP A 634 6.41 30.05 -33.17
CA ASP A 634 7.57 30.94 -33.38
C ASP A 634 7.59 32.07 -32.35
N ILE A 635 8.65 32.17 -31.55
CA ILE A 635 8.83 33.25 -30.58
C ILE A 635 9.62 34.38 -31.22
N THR A 636 9.06 35.59 -31.24
CA THR A 636 9.57 36.68 -32.05
C THR A 636 10.50 37.65 -31.31
N ASN A 637 10.46 37.70 -29.98
CA ASN A 637 11.23 38.66 -29.17
C ASN A 637 12.34 38.06 -28.33
N LEU A 638 12.79 36.85 -28.65
CA LEU A 638 13.98 36.30 -28.00
C LEU A 638 15.24 36.88 -28.63
N PRO A 639 16.30 37.12 -27.83
CA PRO A 639 17.58 37.55 -28.38
C PRO A 639 18.08 36.55 -29.42
N GLN A 640 18.68 37.09 -30.51
CA GLN A 640 19.39 36.23 -31.49
C GLN A 640 20.71 35.80 -30.87
N TYR A 641 20.95 34.53 -30.85
CA TYR A 641 22.15 33.91 -30.28
C TYR A 641 22.94 33.17 -31.36
N ASP A 642 24.27 33.28 -31.32
CA ASP A 642 25.19 32.90 -32.41
C ASP A 642 25.26 31.41 -32.76
N ASN A 643 24.66 30.54 -31.94
CA ASN A 643 24.79 29.09 -32.08
C ASN A 643 23.48 28.38 -32.46
N GLY A 644 22.70 28.88 -33.41
CA GLY A 644 21.46 28.23 -33.84
C GLY A 644 20.28 28.39 -32.85
N GLY A 645 20.36 29.39 -31.95
CA GLY A 645 19.20 29.88 -31.20
C GLY A 645 18.68 29.01 -30.07
N VAL A 646 19.48 28.09 -29.51
CA VAL A 646 19.06 27.29 -28.35
C VAL A 646 19.76 27.79 -27.08
N HIS A 647 18.98 28.13 -26.07
CA HIS A 647 19.44 28.52 -24.74
C HIS A 647 18.99 27.57 -23.67
N ALA A 648 19.51 27.79 -22.47
CA ALA A 648 19.06 27.12 -21.28
C ALA A 648 18.60 28.15 -20.24
N ILE A 649 17.36 27.99 -19.77
CA ILE A 649 16.88 28.66 -18.56
C ILE A 649 17.03 27.69 -17.39
N ILE A 650 17.44 28.22 -16.24
CA ILE A 650 17.60 27.40 -15.02
C ILE A 650 16.30 27.47 -14.23
N THR A 651 15.74 26.32 -13.94
CA THR A 651 14.47 26.19 -13.18
C THR A 651 14.61 25.17 -12.07
N GLN A 652 13.73 25.23 -11.06
CA GLN A 652 13.65 24.17 -10.04
C GLN A 652 13.32 22.84 -10.69
N GLN A 653 14.02 21.78 -10.27
CA GLN A 653 13.72 20.42 -10.73
C GLN A 653 12.32 19.97 -10.32
N HIS A 654 11.90 20.31 -9.10
CA HIS A 654 10.56 20.03 -8.58
C HIS A 654 9.90 21.33 -8.08
N PRO A 655 8.67 21.67 -8.50
CA PRO A 655 8.03 22.95 -8.20
C PRO A 655 7.65 23.15 -6.73
N LYS A 656 7.69 22.10 -5.91
CA LYS A 656 7.31 22.12 -4.48
C LYS A 656 8.46 21.70 -3.57
N ASP A 657 9.61 21.31 -4.12
CA ASP A 657 10.74 20.80 -3.36
C ASP A 657 12.04 21.37 -3.92
N GLU A 658 12.52 22.41 -3.30
CA GLU A 658 13.76 23.10 -3.66
C GLU A 658 15.00 22.23 -3.38
N SER A 659 14.90 21.24 -2.46
CA SER A 659 16.01 20.34 -2.13
C SER A 659 16.41 19.42 -3.28
N MET A 660 15.53 19.24 -4.27
CA MET A 660 15.85 18.48 -5.48
C MET A 660 16.76 19.24 -6.45
N GLY A 661 17.05 20.53 -6.15
CA GLY A 661 17.96 21.36 -6.93
C GLY A 661 17.36 21.94 -8.20
N MET A 662 18.24 22.48 -9.02
CA MET A 662 17.91 23.18 -10.26
C MET A 662 18.25 22.33 -11.48
N ARG A 663 17.56 22.57 -12.59
CA ARG A 663 17.88 21.97 -13.88
C ARG A 663 17.80 22.97 -15.02
N PRO A 664 18.61 22.79 -16.08
CA PRO A 664 18.45 23.57 -17.30
C PRO A 664 17.25 23.03 -18.10
N ILE A 665 16.45 23.93 -18.63
CA ILE A 665 15.45 23.64 -19.67
C ILE A 665 15.88 24.38 -20.93
N ARG A 666 15.92 23.69 -22.05
CA ARG A 666 16.25 24.31 -23.32
C ARG A 666 15.11 25.20 -23.83
N VAL A 667 15.43 26.36 -24.30
CA VAL A 667 14.53 27.31 -24.96
C VAL A 667 15.07 27.65 -26.33
N SER A 668 14.20 27.91 -27.30
CA SER A 668 14.56 28.31 -28.66
C SER A 668 13.47 29.20 -29.24
N GLN A 669 13.76 29.84 -30.38
CA GLN A 669 12.77 30.64 -31.09
C GLN A 669 11.62 29.78 -31.63
N LYS A 670 11.88 28.51 -31.93
CA LYS A 670 10.86 27.56 -32.38
C LYS A 670 10.52 26.56 -31.25
N LEU A 671 9.27 26.45 -30.95
CA LEU A 671 8.74 25.51 -29.96
C LEU A 671 7.74 24.56 -30.60
N LEU A 672 7.62 23.37 -30.02
CA LEU A 672 6.56 22.43 -30.36
C LEU A 672 5.50 22.44 -29.27
N LEU A 673 4.25 22.56 -29.67
CA LEU A 673 3.07 22.45 -28.79
C LEU A 673 2.25 21.21 -29.17
N GLU A 674 1.49 20.69 -28.22
CA GLU A 674 0.43 19.72 -28.50
C GLU A 674 -0.60 20.32 -29.47
N GLY A 675 -1.00 19.56 -30.47
CA GLY A 675 -1.98 20.02 -31.45
C GLY A 675 -3.33 20.37 -30.84
N GLU A 676 -3.78 19.62 -29.87
CA GLU A 676 -5.03 19.89 -29.14
C GLU A 676 -4.95 21.21 -28.36
N ASP A 677 -3.83 21.43 -27.66
CA ASP A 677 -3.60 22.68 -26.94
C ASP A 677 -3.52 23.87 -27.90
N ALA A 678 -2.77 23.72 -29.00
CA ALA A 678 -2.63 24.72 -30.05
C ALA A 678 -3.97 25.09 -30.68
N ALA A 679 -4.84 24.12 -30.95
CA ALA A 679 -6.18 24.35 -31.51
C ALA A 679 -7.09 25.21 -30.58
N LEU A 680 -6.87 25.13 -29.29
CA LEU A 680 -7.65 25.84 -28.27
C LEU A 680 -7.15 27.29 -28.01
N ILE A 681 -6.01 27.68 -28.57
CA ILE A 681 -5.46 29.04 -28.38
C ILE A 681 -6.20 30.03 -29.30
N LYS A 682 -6.73 31.08 -28.69
CA LYS A 682 -7.36 32.17 -29.41
C LYS A 682 -6.31 33.19 -29.85
N ASP A 683 -6.62 33.95 -30.92
CA ASP A 683 -5.78 35.06 -31.34
C ASP A 683 -5.67 36.11 -30.22
N GLY A 684 -4.45 36.61 -29.96
CA GLY A 684 -4.15 37.57 -28.91
C GLY A 684 -4.22 36.98 -27.47
N GLU A 685 -4.40 35.67 -27.30
CA GLU A 685 -4.53 35.03 -25.97
C GLU A 685 -3.19 34.97 -25.26
N GLU A 686 -3.22 35.26 -23.95
CA GLU A 686 -2.07 35.04 -23.07
C GLU A 686 -2.08 33.63 -22.48
N VAL A 687 -0.96 32.94 -22.68
CA VAL A 687 -0.74 31.59 -22.18
C VAL A 687 0.54 31.49 -21.36
N VAL A 688 0.58 30.55 -20.41
CA VAL A 688 1.79 30.28 -19.64
C VAL A 688 2.47 29.04 -20.21
N LEU A 689 3.67 29.22 -20.75
CA LEU A 689 4.56 28.11 -21.05
C LEU A 689 5.16 27.60 -19.74
N VAL A 690 4.82 26.35 -19.39
CA VAL A 690 5.17 25.74 -18.09
C VAL A 690 6.67 25.88 -17.84
N ARG A 691 7.05 26.36 -16.65
CA ARG A 691 8.43 26.62 -16.18
C ARG A 691 9.18 27.72 -16.87
N TRP A 692 8.60 28.38 -17.84
CA TRP A 692 9.24 29.54 -18.51
C TRP A 692 8.55 30.85 -18.12
N GLY A 693 7.36 31.10 -18.63
CA GLY A 693 6.70 32.39 -18.33
C GLY A 693 5.41 32.57 -19.11
N LEU A 694 4.96 33.85 -19.14
CA LEU A 694 3.77 34.27 -19.86
C LEU A 694 4.13 34.69 -21.30
N PHE A 695 3.28 34.26 -22.22
CA PHE A 695 3.41 34.59 -23.65
C PHE A 695 2.08 35.09 -24.21
N LYS A 696 2.11 36.13 -25.03
CA LYS A 696 0.96 36.54 -25.82
C LYS A 696 1.06 35.90 -27.19
N ILE A 697 0.05 35.11 -27.56
CA ILE A 697 0.05 34.36 -28.82
C ILE A 697 -0.81 35.04 -29.85
N THR A 698 -0.25 35.22 -31.05
CA THR A 698 -0.97 35.70 -32.24
C THR A 698 -1.13 34.55 -33.21
N ARG A 699 -2.33 34.37 -33.75
CA ARG A 699 -2.68 33.35 -34.73
C ARG A 699 -2.94 33.95 -36.11
N THR A 700 -2.16 33.55 -37.09
CA THR A 700 -2.37 33.94 -38.50
C THR A 700 -2.56 32.71 -39.34
N GLY A 701 -3.82 32.34 -39.56
CA GLY A 701 -4.16 31.05 -40.17
C GLY A 701 -3.71 29.88 -39.29
N ASP A 702 -2.90 28.99 -39.82
CA ASP A 702 -2.35 27.83 -39.09
C ASP A 702 -1.04 28.17 -38.35
N LYS A 703 -0.49 29.36 -38.57
CA LYS A 703 0.78 29.79 -37.95
C LYS A 703 0.53 30.45 -36.59
N LEU A 704 1.29 30.01 -35.57
CA LEU A 704 1.33 30.62 -34.25
C LEU A 704 2.63 31.39 -34.05
N THR A 705 2.50 32.62 -33.58
CA THR A 705 3.63 33.45 -33.17
C THR A 705 3.42 33.89 -31.72
N GLY A 706 4.48 33.92 -30.93
CA GLY A 706 4.45 34.27 -29.52
C GLY A 706 5.41 35.39 -29.17
N VAL A 707 4.97 36.29 -28.29
CA VAL A 707 5.80 37.32 -27.68
C VAL A 707 5.93 37.01 -26.19
N PHE A 708 7.15 36.86 -25.70
CA PHE A 708 7.44 36.65 -24.29
C PHE A 708 7.18 37.93 -23.50
N CYS A 709 6.41 37.83 -22.42
CA CYS A 709 6.08 38.94 -21.52
C CYS A 709 7.01 38.88 -20.30
N GLU A 710 8.16 39.54 -20.37
CA GLU A 710 9.23 39.46 -19.38
C GLU A 710 8.80 39.96 -17.99
N ASP A 711 8.07 41.06 -17.92
CA ASP A 711 7.65 41.72 -16.67
C ASP A 711 6.29 41.17 -16.14
N ALA A 712 5.83 40.05 -16.60
CA ALA A 712 4.52 39.51 -16.21
C ALA A 712 4.46 39.07 -14.73
N ASP A 713 3.46 39.56 -14.01
CA ASP A 713 3.22 39.16 -12.63
C ASP A 713 2.86 37.65 -12.55
N ARG A 714 3.75 36.88 -11.96
CA ARG A 714 3.59 35.43 -11.78
C ARG A 714 2.34 35.04 -10.97
N SER A 715 1.80 35.96 -10.16
CA SER A 715 0.57 35.68 -9.39
C SER A 715 -0.64 35.46 -10.30
N THR A 716 -0.61 36.03 -11.51
CA THR A 716 -1.67 35.94 -12.51
C THR A 716 -1.67 34.61 -13.28
N PHE A 717 -0.56 33.85 -13.26
CA PHE A 717 -0.35 32.64 -14.07
C PHE A 717 -1.37 31.56 -13.76
N LYS A 718 -1.85 31.47 -12.52
CA LYS A 718 -2.86 30.46 -12.10
C LYS A 718 -4.20 30.61 -12.84
N LYS A 719 -4.47 31.79 -13.43
CA LYS A 719 -5.72 32.07 -14.16
C LYS A 719 -5.58 31.88 -15.68
N LYS A 720 -4.36 31.63 -16.17
CA LYS A 720 -4.06 31.48 -17.58
C LYS A 720 -3.97 30.00 -17.96
N LYS A 721 -4.11 29.69 -19.25
CA LYS A 721 -3.84 28.35 -19.77
C LYS A 721 -2.35 28.05 -19.62
N ALA A 722 -2.03 26.93 -18.98
CA ALA A 722 -0.66 26.46 -18.88
C ALA A 722 -0.43 25.40 -19.95
N LEU A 723 0.60 25.57 -20.78
CA LEU A 723 0.95 24.68 -21.88
C LEU A 723 2.31 24.04 -21.62
N HIS A 724 2.45 22.76 -21.89
CA HIS A 724 3.75 22.11 -22.00
C HIS A 724 4.26 22.24 -23.44
N TRP A 725 5.56 22.19 -23.61
CA TRP A 725 6.22 22.55 -24.84
C TRP A 725 7.60 21.91 -24.93
N LEU A 726 8.17 21.84 -26.13
CA LEU A 726 9.55 21.44 -26.35
C LEU A 726 10.26 22.46 -27.26
N ALA A 727 11.54 22.74 -26.97
CA ALA A 727 12.36 23.54 -27.85
C ALA A 727 12.69 22.73 -29.12
N ALA A 728 12.37 23.28 -30.29
CA ALA A 728 12.74 22.73 -31.58
C ALA A 728 14.08 23.38 -32.03
N SER A 729 15.15 22.58 -32.08
CA SER A 729 16.43 23.04 -32.62
C SER A 729 16.45 22.87 -34.14
N PRO A 730 16.95 23.86 -34.91
CA PRO A 730 17.09 23.76 -36.36
C PRO A 730 18.27 22.90 -36.81
N VAL A 731 18.90 22.12 -35.91
CA VAL A 731 20.06 21.28 -36.29
C VAL A 731 19.58 20.19 -37.24
N GLU A 732 19.91 20.29 -38.50
CA GLU A 732 19.84 19.18 -39.45
C GLU A 732 20.77 18.04 -38.99
N ILE A 733 20.26 17.08 -38.22
CA ILE A 733 20.97 15.81 -38.10
C ILE A 733 20.93 15.20 -39.49
N ALA A 734 22.09 14.91 -40.04
CA ALA A 734 22.23 14.30 -41.36
C ALA A 734 21.24 13.13 -41.51
N THR A 735 20.18 13.36 -42.26
CA THR A 735 19.06 12.47 -42.50
C THR A 735 19.45 11.18 -43.20
N SER A 736 20.73 11.05 -43.60
CA SER A 736 21.24 9.91 -44.33
C SER A 736 21.40 8.62 -43.48
N VAL A 737 21.57 8.72 -42.16
CA VAL A 737 21.81 7.55 -41.30
C VAL A 737 20.51 6.89 -40.82
N LEU A 738 19.38 7.57 -40.97
CA LEU A 738 18.17 7.24 -40.25
C LEU A 738 16.94 7.02 -41.17
N LYS A 739 17.13 6.93 -42.48
CA LYS A 739 16.06 6.58 -43.46
C LYS A 739 15.55 5.17 -43.18
N GLY A 740 14.33 5.07 -42.67
CA GLY A 740 13.59 3.82 -42.51
C GLY A 740 13.08 3.52 -41.10
N GLN A 741 13.31 4.37 -40.12
CA GLN A 741 12.68 4.26 -38.79
C GLN A 741 11.72 5.42 -38.58
N ALA A 742 10.47 5.12 -38.25
CA ALA A 742 9.54 6.09 -37.71
C ALA A 742 10.19 6.72 -36.46
N GLY A 743 10.44 8.02 -36.45
CA GLY A 743 10.93 8.69 -35.27
C GLY A 743 12.19 9.52 -35.37
N HIS A 744 12.62 9.94 -36.59
CA HIS A 744 13.69 10.92 -36.66
C HIS A 744 13.18 12.33 -36.40
N SER A 745 13.77 12.97 -35.38
CA SER A 745 13.46 14.35 -35.13
C SER A 745 14.14 15.24 -36.19
N LYS A 746 13.37 15.93 -37.00
CA LYS A 746 13.84 17.12 -37.75
C LYS A 746 14.19 18.29 -36.82
N TYR A 747 14.02 18.14 -35.53
CA TYR A 747 14.12 19.16 -34.52
C TYR A 747 15.34 19.01 -33.59
N GLY A 748 16.35 18.25 -33.99
CA GLY A 748 17.62 18.18 -33.27
C GLY A 748 17.61 17.34 -32.02
N ASP A 749 17.88 17.92 -30.86
CA ASP A 749 18.18 17.21 -29.62
C ASP A 749 17.01 16.55 -28.88
N ILE A 750 15.76 16.86 -29.25
CA ILE A 750 14.61 16.20 -28.62
C ILE A 750 14.60 14.70 -28.95
N VAL A 751 14.13 13.91 -27.99
CA VAL A 751 14.22 12.47 -27.99
C VAL A 751 12.91 11.89 -28.51
N PRO A 752 12.93 11.14 -29.63
CA PRO A 752 11.77 10.34 -30.00
C PRO A 752 11.53 9.26 -28.95
N CYS A 753 10.27 9.05 -28.58
CA CYS A 753 9.89 7.99 -27.66
C CYS A 753 8.49 7.45 -27.99
N ILE A 754 8.17 6.30 -27.44
CA ILE A 754 6.85 5.69 -27.53
C ILE A 754 6.20 5.75 -26.15
N LEU A 755 5.05 6.40 -26.06
CA LEU A 755 4.20 6.41 -24.90
C LEU A 755 3.19 5.26 -25.03
N VAL A 756 3.15 4.38 -24.04
CA VAL A 756 2.30 3.20 -24.02
C VAL A 756 1.25 3.32 -22.95
N GLU A 757 0.00 3.25 -23.32
CA GLU A 757 -1.13 3.23 -22.40
C GLU A 757 -1.80 1.86 -22.43
N TYR A 758 -2.01 1.28 -21.26
CA TYR A 758 -2.70 0.01 -21.09
C TYR A 758 -4.07 0.21 -20.48
N ASP A 759 -5.07 -0.47 -21.00
CA ASP A 759 -6.38 -0.64 -20.39
C ASP A 759 -6.50 -2.00 -19.72
N TYR A 760 -7.63 -2.29 -19.10
CA TYR A 760 -7.93 -3.59 -18.52
C TYR A 760 -8.09 -4.64 -19.62
N LEU A 761 -7.66 -5.88 -19.36
CA LEU A 761 -7.88 -7.01 -20.27
C LEU A 761 -9.37 -7.39 -20.34
N LEU A 762 -10.09 -7.26 -19.24
CA LEU A 762 -11.51 -7.61 -19.16
C LEU A 762 -12.40 -6.39 -19.36
N ALA A 763 -13.36 -6.50 -20.25
CA ALA A 763 -14.45 -5.54 -20.43
C ALA A 763 -15.47 -5.63 -19.28
N LYS A 764 -15.68 -6.84 -18.73
CA LYS A 764 -16.58 -7.11 -17.60
C LYS A 764 -15.88 -6.84 -16.26
N ASN A 765 -16.63 -6.37 -15.27
CA ASN A 765 -16.09 -6.16 -13.91
C ASN A 765 -15.66 -7.46 -13.23
N LYS A 766 -16.32 -8.57 -13.54
CA LYS A 766 -16.02 -9.92 -13.07
C LYS A 766 -16.46 -10.92 -14.12
N LEU A 767 -15.70 -12.00 -14.27
CA LEU A 767 -16.13 -13.14 -15.07
C LEU A 767 -17.22 -13.91 -14.32
N GLU A 768 -18.25 -14.29 -15.05
CA GLU A 768 -19.32 -15.15 -14.57
C GLU A 768 -19.01 -16.62 -14.90
N GLU A 769 -19.77 -17.53 -14.30
CA GLU A 769 -19.66 -18.96 -14.62
C GLU A 769 -20.13 -19.19 -16.06
N GLY A 770 -19.27 -19.82 -16.87
CA GLY A 770 -19.52 -20.01 -18.29
C GLY A 770 -18.90 -18.95 -19.22
N ASP A 771 -18.32 -17.85 -18.71
CA ASP A 771 -17.59 -16.89 -19.52
C ASP A 771 -16.27 -17.49 -20.02
N GLU A 772 -16.11 -17.59 -21.36
CA GLU A 772 -14.85 -17.90 -22.01
C GLU A 772 -14.20 -16.62 -22.54
N LEU A 773 -12.85 -16.56 -22.56
CA LEU A 773 -12.12 -15.33 -22.87
C LEU A 773 -12.23 -14.92 -24.36
N ASP A 774 -12.50 -15.86 -25.24
CA ASP A 774 -12.67 -15.65 -26.68
C ASP A 774 -14.08 -15.18 -27.07
N GLN A 775 -15.02 -15.19 -26.13
CA GLN A 775 -16.39 -14.72 -26.39
C GLN A 775 -16.44 -13.19 -26.57
N PRO A 776 -17.27 -12.70 -27.50
CA PRO A 776 -17.48 -11.27 -27.70
C PRO A 776 -17.93 -10.56 -26.41
N GLY A 777 -17.32 -9.40 -26.10
CA GLY A 777 -17.66 -8.59 -24.94
C GLY A 777 -17.04 -9.05 -23.62
N VAL A 778 -16.29 -10.13 -23.56
CA VAL A 778 -15.56 -10.57 -22.38
C VAL A 778 -14.21 -9.87 -22.26
N MET A 779 -13.44 -9.83 -23.34
CA MET A 779 -12.17 -9.09 -23.39
C MET A 779 -12.34 -7.69 -23.97
N THR A 780 -11.47 -6.78 -23.51
CA THR A 780 -11.38 -5.41 -24.05
C THR A 780 -10.78 -5.50 -25.47
N PRO A 781 -11.44 -4.98 -26.50
CA PRO A 781 -10.99 -5.10 -27.88
C PRO A 781 -9.62 -4.48 -28.15
N VAL A 782 -9.36 -3.32 -27.55
CA VAL A 782 -8.06 -2.62 -27.61
C VAL A 782 -7.62 -2.31 -26.20
N SER A 783 -6.67 -3.07 -25.69
CA SER A 783 -6.16 -2.92 -24.33
C SER A 783 -4.76 -2.32 -24.24
N MET A 784 -4.18 -1.90 -25.37
CA MET A 784 -2.88 -1.23 -25.47
C MET A 784 -2.93 -0.20 -26.60
N VAL A 785 -2.45 1.01 -26.31
CA VAL A 785 -2.30 2.09 -27.30
C VAL A 785 -0.87 2.61 -27.21
N GLU A 786 -0.24 2.76 -28.39
CA GLU A 786 1.09 3.33 -28.53
C GLU A 786 1.01 4.68 -29.23
N THR A 787 1.59 5.70 -28.59
CA THR A 787 1.62 7.05 -29.12
C THR A 787 3.07 7.49 -29.33
N PRO A 788 3.53 7.69 -30.57
CA PRO A 788 4.82 8.33 -30.83
C PRO A 788 4.85 9.76 -30.30
N ALA A 789 5.93 10.11 -29.61
CA ALA A 789 6.08 11.43 -29.02
C ALA A 789 7.54 11.93 -29.11
N TRP A 790 7.68 13.24 -28.99
CA TRP A 790 8.95 13.93 -28.76
C TRP A 790 9.08 14.23 -27.28
N ALA A 791 10.27 14.11 -26.70
CA ALA A 791 10.48 14.36 -25.28
C ALA A 791 11.77 15.17 -25.02
N ASP A 792 11.85 15.70 -23.81
CA ASP A 792 13.00 16.41 -23.25
C ASP A 792 14.30 15.57 -23.42
N PRO A 793 15.42 16.17 -23.81
CA PRO A 793 16.72 15.50 -23.98
C PRO A 793 17.20 14.72 -22.76
N ILE A 794 16.80 15.10 -21.55
CA ILE A 794 17.14 14.41 -20.32
C ILE A 794 16.60 12.95 -20.30
N LEU A 795 15.61 12.65 -21.13
CA LEU A 795 15.11 11.29 -21.29
C LEU A 795 16.19 10.27 -21.73
N LYS A 796 17.32 10.74 -22.30
CA LYS A 796 18.47 9.89 -22.60
C LYS A 796 19.22 9.37 -21.37
N LEU A 797 19.03 10.01 -20.21
CA LEU A 797 19.75 9.72 -18.97
C LEU A 797 18.97 8.85 -17.99
N VAL A 798 17.67 8.65 -18.22
CA VAL A 798 16.82 7.84 -17.34
C VAL A 798 17.08 6.35 -17.53
N ARG A 799 16.90 5.59 -16.46
CA ARG A 799 17.16 4.15 -16.42
C ARG A 799 15.87 3.36 -16.54
N GLN A 800 15.99 2.12 -16.94
CA GLN A 800 14.86 1.19 -16.90
C GLN A 800 14.31 1.08 -15.47
N GLY A 801 13.01 1.22 -15.33
CA GLY A 801 12.34 1.17 -14.04
C GLY A 801 12.11 2.52 -13.38
N ASP A 802 12.81 3.58 -13.79
CA ASP A 802 12.56 4.93 -13.30
C ASP A 802 11.13 5.36 -13.62
N VAL A 803 10.52 6.06 -12.67
CA VAL A 803 9.20 6.70 -12.88
C VAL A 803 9.40 8.20 -12.95
N ILE A 804 9.01 8.76 -14.09
CA ILE A 804 9.07 10.19 -14.39
C ILE A 804 7.67 10.76 -14.51
N GLN A 805 7.54 12.08 -14.43
CA GLN A 805 6.30 12.77 -14.75
C GLN A 805 6.48 13.61 -16.01
N PHE A 806 5.69 13.37 -17.05
CA PHE A 806 5.50 14.35 -18.09
C PHE A 806 4.49 15.40 -17.63
N GLU A 807 4.92 16.65 -17.58
CA GLU A 807 4.10 17.79 -17.12
C GLU A 807 2.76 17.81 -17.87
N ARG A 808 1.64 17.92 -17.15
CA ARG A 808 0.25 17.87 -17.64
C ARG A 808 -0.22 16.52 -18.25
N ARG A 809 0.68 15.57 -18.57
CA ARG A 809 0.33 14.27 -19.15
C ARG A 809 0.19 13.17 -18.09
N GLY A 810 1.01 13.18 -17.04
CA GLY A 810 0.96 12.18 -15.97
C GLY A 810 2.29 11.48 -15.73
N PHE A 811 2.24 10.38 -14.98
CA PHE A 811 3.42 9.60 -14.64
C PHE A 811 3.66 8.51 -15.66
N TYR A 812 4.93 8.25 -15.94
CA TYR A 812 5.36 7.21 -16.88
C TYR A 812 6.54 6.44 -16.30
N ARG A 813 6.50 5.11 -16.43
CA ARG A 813 7.62 4.25 -16.09
C ARG A 813 8.42 3.93 -17.34
N VAL A 814 9.73 4.05 -17.23
CA VAL A 814 10.65 3.70 -18.32
C VAL A 814 10.71 2.17 -18.44
N ASP A 815 10.12 1.62 -19.48
CA ASP A 815 10.15 0.18 -19.77
C ASP A 815 11.39 -0.19 -20.56
N VAL A 816 11.67 0.60 -21.60
CA VAL A 816 12.88 0.48 -22.42
C VAL A 816 13.60 1.83 -22.36
N PRO A 817 14.85 1.90 -21.86
CA PRO A 817 15.60 3.14 -21.82
C PRO A 817 16.22 3.44 -23.18
N PHE A 818 16.67 4.67 -23.37
CA PHE A 818 17.50 5.08 -24.50
C PHE A 818 18.82 4.29 -24.49
N ARG A 819 19.20 3.75 -25.66
CA ARG A 819 20.54 3.20 -25.89
C ARG A 819 21.07 3.66 -27.24
N PRO A 820 22.22 4.39 -27.24
CA PRO A 820 22.88 4.74 -28.50
C PRO A 820 23.41 3.46 -29.19
N PRO A 821 23.63 3.51 -30.49
CA PRO A 821 24.29 2.39 -31.18
C PRO A 821 25.73 2.26 -30.70
N VAL A 822 26.13 1.02 -30.36
CA VAL A 822 27.50 0.72 -29.90
C VAL A 822 28.44 0.46 -31.07
N CYS A 823 27.91 0.10 -32.23
CA CYS A 823 28.65 -0.11 -33.49
C CYS A 823 27.79 0.28 -34.71
N ASN A 824 28.45 0.47 -35.86
CA ASN A 824 27.83 1.00 -37.08
C ASN A 824 26.61 0.20 -37.60
N ASN A 825 26.44 -1.06 -37.17
CA ASN A 825 25.33 -1.92 -37.60
C ASN A 825 24.18 -2.00 -36.57
N GLN A 826 24.31 -1.36 -35.39
CA GLN A 826 23.23 -1.34 -34.41
C GLN A 826 22.34 -0.11 -34.61
N LYS A 827 21.03 -0.34 -34.45
CA LYS A 827 20.04 0.73 -34.48
C LYS A 827 19.96 1.38 -33.11
N THR A 828 19.74 2.69 -33.07
CA THR A 828 19.39 3.42 -31.84
C THR A 828 18.14 2.80 -31.22
N GLN A 829 18.19 2.45 -29.93
CA GLN A 829 17.02 2.03 -29.18
C GLN A 829 16.39 3.27 -28.55
N TRP A 830 15.17 3.59 -29.00
CA TRP A 830 14.41 4.71 -28.47
C TRP A 830 13.65 4.32 -27.22
N PRO A 831 13.44 5.25 -26.28
CA PRO A 831 12.72 4.99 -25.04
C PRO A 831 11.28 4.55 -25.31
N ARG A 832 10.84 3.56 -24.51
CA ARG A 832 9.45 3.13 -24.41
C ARG A 832 9.00 3.35 -22.97
N LEU A 833 7.91 4.07 -22.79
CA LEU A 833 7.44 4.50 -21.47
C LEU A 833 5.99 4.07 -21.27
N ILE A 834 5.73 3.42 -20.15
CA ILE A 834 4.40 2.93 -19.77
C ILE A 834 3.71 3.96 -18.88
N TYR A 835 2.52 4.38 -19.25
CA TYR A 835 1.68 5.26 -18.44
C TYR A 835 1.32 4.61 -17.11
N VAL A 836 1.57 5.33 -16.02
CA VAL A 836 1.21 4.93 -14.65
C VAL A 836 -0.08 5.65 -14.28
N PRO A 837 -1.19 4.94 -14.08
CA PRO A 837 -2.46 5.56 -13.75
C PRO A 837 -2.40 6.43 -12.48
N ASP A 838 -3.22 7.47 -12.41
CA ASP A 838 -3.19 8.48 -11.34
C ASP A 838 -4.41 8.45 -10.41
N GLY A 839 -5.23 7.42 -10.51
CA GLY A 839 -6.46 7.23 -9.73
C GLY A 839 -7.64 8.06 -10.23
N LYS A 840 -7.50 8.75 -11.35
CA LYS A 840 -8.63 9.33 -12.06
C LYS A 840 -9.22 8.28 -13.00
N PRO A 841 -10.53 8.29 -13.26
CA PRO A 841 -11.13 7.37 -14.22
C PRO A 841 -10.38 7.41 -15.55
N LEU A 842 -10.07 6.25 -16.11
CA LEU A 842 -9.36 6.07 -17.39
C LEU A 842 -10.03 6.74 -18.61
N HIS A 843 -11.17 7.38 -18.42
CA HIS A 843 -11.95 8.08 -19.44
C HIS A 843 -11.27 9.32 -20.07
N LYS A 844 -9.95 9.45 -19.90
CA LYS A 844 -9.18 10.46 -20.64
C LYS A 844 -8.45 9.93 -21.87
N VAL A 845 -8.43 8.63 -22.12
CA VAL A 845 -8.25 8.17 -23.49
C VAL A 845 -9.63 8.32 -24.14
N PRO A 846 -9.89 9.32 -24.97
CA PRO A 846 -11.16 9.40 -25.64
C PRO A 846 -11.27 8.14 -26.50
N PHE A 847 -12.30 7.32 -26.29
CA PHE A 847 -12.71 6.30 -27.24
C PHE A 847 -12.87 6.87 -28.66
N SER A 848 -12.95 8.19 -28.82
CA SER A 848 -12.96 8.93 -30.07
C SER A 848 -11.67 8.84 -30.88
N ARG A 849 -10.54 8.42 -30.28
CA ARG A 849 -9.26 8.19 -30.99
C ARG A 849 -9.07 6.74 -31.46
N LEU A 850 -9.93 5.84 -31.07
CA LEU A 850 -9.96 4.51 -31.66
C LEU A 850 -10.48 4.66 -33.10
N PRO A 851 -9.79 4.12 -34.12
CA PRO A 851 -10.35 4.07 -35.47
C PRO A 851 -11.73 3.44 -35.33
N SER A 852 -12.76 4.18 -35.71
CA SER A 852 -14.12 3.66 -35.73
C SER A 852 -14.07 2.36 -36.53
N ALA A 853 -14.33 1.24 -35.89
CA ALA A 853 -14.59 0.01 -36.59
C ALA A 853 -15.70 0.36 -37.60
N LYS A 854 -15.35 0.47 -38.86
CA LYS A 854 -16.32 0.61 -39.93
C LYS A 854 -17.32 -0.51 -39.72
N LYS A 855 -18.61 -0.11 -39.53
CA LYS A 855 -19.73 -1.05 -39.53
C LYS A 855 -19.75 -1.89 -40.78
#